data_bd931948e88c55b52f3a9c9393e63695
#
_entry.id   bd931948e88c55b52f3a9c9393e63695
#
_cell.length_a   1.000
_cell.length_b   1.000
_cell.length_c   1.000
_cell.angle_alpha   90.00
_cell.angle_beta   90.00
_cell.angle_gamma   90.00
#
_symmetry.space_group_name_H-M   'P 1'
#
loop_
_entity.id
_entity.type
_entity.pdbx_description
1 polymer ?
#
loop_
_entity_poly.entity_id
_entity_poly.type
_entity_poly.pdbx_seq_one_letter_code
_entity_poly.pdbx_strand_id
1 'polypeptide(L)'
;MASDTNRRTVFMLERGDGFSLKSLRDLLGCLGASNAIDPESIPFGVNDVTAGSETELQAAVLGSRENVDLPIRIRESNYFANIVRRVASGDASTRAITDLEKYLNNNSENIWENSWVRFPMACLNESARKVFDYDLLSDKRKSDGSLRTDTHKFVFFDQGKEFVRVPISYVMKLALADVIGSQESLPGMLRITGTRLMDHLLNDNTSPETLSFNVVPIRLETGLGRALAKETSKRYLLTQLLVMYANRKFLLESNGQKALLYFSPHPPTRQKELNDCISDSFYRDLFMSPCLNGWDTGQTKHDYMCLCHQVLSRSQLNAVAKLREAGIITRNLVVLPNVSNISLANNGTHVSLGSAKLTGCLSSKSSGFTASHEKFLGDLVIKIVEHFLPLFVGTYSAAPYRLGFPDFHPEKVLGFLPHELDYTHLRMIWRRWKKKAKLRIFGQPVTPFGVDPIDKALTTLFRVKGDFVPDFRLIDYLVSVMSTNKCPALDGKPGNIDRLRKDLSDLGVFDEKMAPYFLYRLREFSKMGFSGFEGRHYSLFQNMGTDMANAVNLQILVTALAFKLALLGRVSHHDIPDDPFIESERRQAIFGSAIGIPTFYVLKETSNVFMKRILEHTRGLRQSRRYPDYLRVYNQEYLIGLIRLIQAEGSDLVEMLDLKEAINDLGRRIQEPQEFSATGRFTNAILDIVGAKAPMDVNADVFNLSAETYYRSDLKRSHILEGLNFLREDLFLLDRSGEILNENYSEAVVYALKDREMWKFLKGAGDDVLNERISLNTTKELIDLIIITIHHDEQETAKTLRRTPAHENNTPPICGKRNWENQDGRAYWG
;
A
#
# COMPACT_ATOMS: atom_id res chain seq x y z
N MET A 1 22.46 -15.50 38.21
CA MET A 1 22.38 -16.05 36.86
C MET A 1 22.02 -15.03 35.76
N ALA A 2 21.47 -13.86 36.08
CA ALA A 2 21.14 -12.81 35.07
C ALA A 2 22.33 -11.99 34.57
N SER A 3 23.49 -12.07 35.21
CA SER A 3 24.70 -11.32 34.79
C SER A 3 25.53 -11.98 33.70
N ASP A 4 25.35 -13.28 33.48
CA ASP A 4 26.17 -14.03 32.51
C ASP A 4 25.63 -14.01 31.07
N THR A 5 24.30 -13.82 30.91
CA THR A 5 23.67 -13.71 29.59
C THR A 5 24.03 -12.40 28.89
N ASN A 6 24.14 -11.31 29.64
CA ASN A 6 24.50 -10.01 29.08
C ASN A 6 25.96 -9.95 28.59
N ARG A 7 26.87 -10.63 29.26
CA ARG A 7 28.28 -10.71 28.82
C ARG A 7 28.45 -11.57 27.55
N ARG A 8 27.69 -12.65 27.40
CA ARG A 8 27.74 -13.50 26.20
C ARG A 8 27.18 -12.78 24.97
N THR A 9 26.11 -12.03 25.10
CA THR A 9 25.50 -11.28 23.96
C THR A 9 26.43 -10.20 23.43
N VAL A 10 27.08 -9.45 24.34
CA VAL A 10 28.07 -8.41 23.96
C VAL A 10 29.30 -9.06 23.28
N PHE A 11 29.74 -10.23 23.75
CA PHE A 11 30.91 -10.91 23.19
C PHE A 11 30.65 -11.53 21.83
N MET A 12 29.42 -11.94 21.52
CA MET A 12 29.07 -12.51 20.21
C MET A 12 28.89 -11.42 19.14
N LEU A 13 28.34 -10.26 19.49
CA LEU A 13 28.26 -9.09 18.58
C LEU A 13 29.62 -8.55 18.19
N GLU A 14 30.61 -8.64 19.08
CA GLU A 14 32.00 -8.26 18.77
C GLU A 14 32.72 -9.26 17.84
N ARG A 15 32.26 -10.50 17.74
CA ARG A 15 32.93 -11.56 16.93
C ARG A 15 32.25 -11.89 15.60
N GLY A 16 30.95 -11.53 15.40
CA GLY A 16 30.17 -12.06 14.26
C GLY A 16 30.11 -11.13 13.04
N ASP A 17 29.89 -9.84 13.25
CA ASP A 17 29.43 -8.95 12.18
C ASP A 17 30.31 -7.71 11.95
N GLY A 18 31.41 -7.58 12.65
CA GLY A 18 32.40 -6.50 12.43
C GLY A 18 32.02 -5.13 13.02
N PHE A 19 30.86 -4.99 13.64
CA PHE A 19 30.41 -3.75 14.28
C PHE A 19 30.27 -3.92 15.80
N SER A 20 30.87 -3.01 16.58
CA SER A 20 30.59 -2.96 18.01
C SER A 20 29.40 -2.04 18.30
N LEU A 21 28.56 -2.43 19.27
CA LEU A 21 27.40 -1.61 19.68
C LEU A 21 27.83 -0.21 20.15
N LYS A 22 28.99 -0.13 20.81
CA LYS A 22 29.55 1.15 21.22
C LYS A 22 29.85 2.03 20.01
N SER A 23 30.53 1.47 19.01
CA SER A 23 30.84 2.19 17.76
C SER A 23 29.58 2.65 17.05
N LEU A 24 28.55 1.80 16.94
CA LEU A 24 27.28 2.18 16.33
C LEU A 24 26.59 3.33 17.08
N ARG A 25 26.58 3.30 18.40
CA ARG A 25 26.04 4.39 19.22
C ARG A 25 26.82 5.69 19.05
N ASP A 26 28.14 5.59 19.05
CA ASP A 26 29.03 6.74 18.86
C ASP A 26 28.84 7.37 17.47
N LEU A 27 28.74 6.53 16.42
CA LEU A 27 28.51 6.99 15.04
C LEU A 27 27.15 7.67 14.86
N LEU A 28 26.13 7.20 15.57
CA LEU A 28 24.78 7.80 15.56
C LEU A 28 24.61 8.94 16.54
N GLY A 29 25.64 9.26 17.35
CA GLY A 29 25.53 10.28 18.39
C GLY A 29 24.48 9.93 19.47
N CYS A 30 24.28 8.64 19.76
CA CYS A 30 23.35 8.20 20.81
C CYS A 30 23.99 8.37 22.18
N LEU A 31 23.33 9.11 23.07
CA LEU A 31 23.79 9.41 24.41
C LEU A 31 23.32 8.37 25.43
N GLY A 32 24.04 8.22 26.53
CA GLY A 32 23.64 7.38 27.63
C GLY A 32 24.71 6.36 28.07
N ALA A 33 24.38 5.59 29.12
CA ALA A 33 25.22 4.54 29.65
C ALA A 33 25.14 3.26 28.82
N SER A 34 25.99 2.26 29.12
CA SER A 34 26.01 0.99 28.37
C SER A 34 24.70 0.22 28.41
N ASN A 35 23.91 0.41 29.47
CA ASN A 35 22.63 -0.28 29.72
C ASN A 35 21.39 0.61 29.60
N ALA A 36 21.57 1.92 29.33
CA ALA A 36 20.49 2.87 29.15
C ALA A 36 20.90 3.89 28.08
N ILE A 37 20.03 4.15 27.13
CA ILE A 37 20.17 5.17 26.10
C ILE A 37 19.15 6.26 26.40
N ASP A 38 19.57 7.51 26.24
CA ASP A 38 18.67 8.65 26.25
C ASP A 38 17.68 8.52 25.07
N PRO A 39 16.37 8.43 25.35
CA PRO A 39 15.35 8.24 24.31
C PRO A 39 15.36 9.33 23.23
N GLU A 40 15.70 10.57 23.58
CA GLU A 40 15.77 11.69 22.62
C GLU A 40 16.96 11.57 21.67
N SER A 41 17.97 10.79 22.04
CA SER A 41 19.18 10.63 21.25
C SER A 41 19.12 9.49 20.22
N ILE A 42 18.13 8.63 20.27
CA ILE A 42 17.98 7.52 19.32
C ILE A 42 17.35 7.98 17.99
N PRO A 43 17.58 7.27 16.87
CA PRO A 43 16.80 7.49 15.66
C PRO A 43 15.30 7.27 15.90
N PHE A 44 14.47 8.08 15.23
CA PHE A 44 13.00 8.13 15.41
C PHE A 44 12.53 8.68 16.77
N GLY A 45 13.40 9.42 17.50
CA GLY A 45 12.97 10.23 18.62
C GLY A 45 12.12 11.45 18.20
N VAL A 46 11.59 12.18 19.18
CA VAL A 46 10.59 13.27 18.99
C VAL A 46 10.96 14.27 17.90
N ASN A 47 12.20 14.74 17.88
CA ASN A 47 12.66 15.79 16.95
C ASN A 47 13.34 15.23 15.70
N ASP A 48 13.34 13.92 15.51
CA ASP A 48 14.07 13.22 14.47
C ASP A 48 13.15 12.70 13.35
N VAL A 49 11.88 12.47 13.67
CA VAL A 49 10.95 11.77 12.77
C VAL A 49 10.40 12.71 11.72
N THR A 50 10.43 12.20 10.51
CA THR A 50 9.74 12.76 9.36
C THR A 50 8.84 11.68 8.75
N ALA A 51 7.75 12.06 8.12
CA ALA A 51 6.82 11.08 7.55
C ALA A 51 6.25 11.52 6.20
N GLY A 52 5.95 10.55 5.39
CA GLY A 52 5.20 10.71 4.14
C GLY A 52 4.16 9.62 4.00
N SER A 53 3.21 9.81 3.11
CA SER A 53 2.19 8.81 2.79
C SER A 53 2.08 8.58 1.29
N GLU A 54 1.68 7.37 0.95
CA GLU A 54 1.29 6.96 -0.39
C GLU A 54 -0.12 6.36 -0.28
N THR A 55 -1.05 6.96 -1.01
CA THR A 55 -2.45 6.55 -0.97
C THR A 55 -2.87 6.07 -2.35
N GLU A 56 -3.27 4.81 -2.42
CA GLU A 56 -3.78 4.15 -3.62
C GLU A 56 -5.30 4.04 -3.55
N LEU A 57 -6.00 4.42 -4.63
CA LEU A 57 -7.44 4.50 -4.71
C LEU A 57 -8.01 3.58 -5.80
N GLN A 58 -9.24 3.16 -5.63
CA GLN A 58 -10.01 2.50 -6.68
C GLN A 58 -10.57 3.54 -7.64
N ALA A 59 -10.38 3.30 -8.93
CA ALA A 59 -10.99 4.09 -10.01
C ALA A 59 -12.17 3.36 -10.63
N ALA A 60 -13.20 4.12 -11.02
CA ALA A 60 -14.32 3.64 -11.80
C ALA A 60 -14.88 4.73 -12.71
N VAL A 61 -15.57 4.35 -13.78
CA VAL A 61 -16.32 5.26 -14.64
C VAL A 61 -17.80 4.89 -14.61
N LEU A 62 -18.63 5.87 -14.29
CA LEU A 62 -20.08 5.77 -14.41
C LEU A 62 -20.50 6.11 -15.84
N GLY A 63 -21.41 5.34 -16.40
CA GLY A 63 -21.96 5.61 -17.72
C GLY A 63 -22.49 4.36 -18.42
N SER A 64 -23.22 4.56 -19.50
CA SER A 64 -23.73 3.44 -20.30
C SER A 64 -22.59 2.71 -21.01
N ARG A 65 -22.81 1.46 -21.34
CA ARG A 65 -21.84 0.61 -22.06
C ARG A 65 -21.47 1.13 -23.45
N GLU A 66 -22.26 2.03 -24.01
CA GLU A 66 -22.04 2.66 -25.30
C GLU A 66 -21.08 3.86 -25.20
N ASN A 67 -20.98 4.46 -24.00
CA ASN A 67 -20.20 5.68 -23.77
C ASN A 67 -18.87 5.42 -23.03
N VAL A 68 -18.79 4.36 -22.23
CA VAL A 68 -17.63 4.08 -21.39
C VAL A 68 -16.59 3.24 -22.13
N ASP A 69 -15.33 3.56 -21.93
CA ASP A 69 -14.20 2.97 -22.65
C ASP A 69 -14.11 1.44 -22.49
N LEU A 70 -14.19 0.91 -21.27
CA LEU A 70 -14.00 -0.52 -21.01
C LEU A 70 -14.95 -1.42 -21.80
N PRO A 71 -16.29 -1.27 -21.72
CA PRO A 71 -17.20 -2.09 -22.49
C PRO A 71 -17.06 -1.92 -24.00
N ILE A 72 -16.73 -0.70 -24.48
CA ILE A 72 -16.45 -0.45 -25.90
C ILE A 72 -15.22 -1.27 -26.34
N ARG A 73 -14.11 -1.17 -25.60
CA ARG A 73 -12.86 -1.88 -25.90
C ARG A 73 -13.01 -3.40 -25.87
N ILE A 74 -13.81 -3.93 -24.93
CA ILE A 74 -14.09 -5.37 -24.89
C ILE A 74 -14.78 -5.80 -26.18
N ARG A 75 -15.83 -5.09 -26.59
CA ARG A 75 -16.63 -5.45 -27.79
C ARG A 75 -15.85 -5.30 -29.10
N GLU A 76 -15.01 -4.29 -29.20
CA GLU A 76 -14.21 -4.00 -30.39
C GLU A 76 -12.92 -4.84 -30.47
N SER A 77 -12.61 -5.59 -29.42
CA SER A 77 -11.35 -6.33 -29.33
C SER A 77 -11.32 -7.54 -30.28
N ASN A 78 -10.13 -7.82 -30.79
CA ASN A 78 -9.87 -9.09 -31.47
C ASN A 78 -10.10 -10.31 -30.55
N TYR A 79 -9.94 -10.15 -29.25
CA TYR A 79 -10.23 -11.20 -28.27
C TYR A 79 -11.70 -11.60 -28.34
N PHE A 80 -12.62 -10.64 -28.25
CA PHE A 80 -14.06 -10.89 -28.33
C PHE A 80 -14.44 -11.53 -29.68
N ALA A 81 -13.96 -10.96 -30.77
CA ALA A 81 -14.20 -11.48 -32.12
C ALA A 81 -13.68 -12.93 -32.31
N ASN A 82 -12.53 -13.24 -31.70
CA ASN A 82 -11.98 -14.60 -31.73
C ASN A 82 -12.82 -15.61 -30.93
N ILE A 83 -13.30 -15.21 -29.74
CA ILE A 83 -14.17 -16.08 -28.94
C ILE A 83 -15.46 -16.36 -29.72
N VAL A 84 -16.09 -15.34 -30.31
CA VAL A 84 -17.30 -15.50 -31.13
C VAL A 84 -17.08 -16.52 -32.25
N ARG A 85 -15.98 -16.38 -33.01
CA ARG A 85 -15.62 -17.32 -34.08
C ARG A 85 -15.40 -18.74 -33.57
N ARG A 86 -14.69 -18.93 -32.49
CA ARG A 86 -14.37 -20.24 -31.93
C ARG A 86 -15.59 -20.93 -31.34
N VAL A 87 -16.52 -20.17 -30.80
CA VAL A 87 -17.83 -20.73 -30.37
C VAL A 87 -18.66 -21.17 -31.57
N ALA A 88 -18.69 -20.33 -32.63
CA ALA A 88 -19.43 -20.67 -33.88
C ALA A 88 -18.83 -21.89 -34.59
N SER A 89 -17.50 -22.12 -34.52
CA SER A 89 -16.86 -23.33 -35.07
C SER A 89 -16.93 -24.56 -34.16
N GLY A 90 -17.46 -24.43 -32.93
CA GLY A 90 -17.48 -25.51 -31.95
C GLY A 90 -16.14 -25.73 -31.18
N ASP A 91 -15.12 -24.86 -31.38
CA ASP A 91 -13.80 -24.99 -30.76
C ASP A 91 -13.74 -24.41 -29.35
N ALA A 92 -14.77 -23.70 -28.92
CA ALA A 92 -14.88 -23.14 -27.58
C ALA A 92 -16.28 -23.33 -27.00
N SER A 93 -16.35 -23.36 -25.67
CA SER A 93 -17.63 -23.42 -24.96
C SER A 93 -18.44 -22.14 -25.19
N THR A 94 -19.73 -22.25 -25.43
CA THR A 94 -20.66 -21.12 -25.46
C THR A 94 -20.65 -20.31 -24.18
N ARG A 95 -20.30 -20.93 -23.06
CA ARG A 95 -20.23 -20.29 -21.74
C ARG A 95 -19.28 -19.09 -21.72
N ALA A 96 -18.14 -19.15 -22.42
CA ALA A 96 -17.17 -18.06 -22.45
C ALA A 96 -17.77 -16.76 -23.00
N ILE A 97 -18.60 -16.84 -24.05
CA ILE A 97 -19.34 -15.68 -24.57
C ILE A 97 -20.46 -15.28 -23.64
N THR A 98 -21.26 -16.23 -23.20
CA THR A 98 -22.43 -15.98 -22.36
C THR A 98 -22.06 -15.26 -21.08
N ASP A 99 -20.96 -15.66 -20.42
CA ASP A 99 -20.50 -15.05 -19.18
C ASP A 99 -19.99 -13.61 -19.44
N LEU A 100 -19.26 -13.38 -20.54
CA LEU A 100 -18.78 -12.03 -20.91
C LEU A 100 -19.93 -11.10 -21.36
N GLU A 101 -20.90 -11.61 -22.12
CA GLU A 101 -22.09 -10.86 -22.49
C GLU A 101 -22.96 -10.54 -21.25
N LYS A 102 -23.07 -11.48 -20.32
CA LYS A 102 -23.72 -11.24 -19.03
C LYS A 102 -23.04 -10.12 -18.25
N TYR A 103 -21.70 -10.12 -18.15
CA TYR A 103 -20.95 -9.05 -17.54
C TYR A 103 -21.25 -7.69 -18.19
N LEU A 104 -21.29 -7.65 -19.54
CA LEU A 104 -21.55 -6.40 -20.28
C LEU A 104 -22.99 -5.91 -20.17
N ASN A 105 -23.96 -6.83 -20.05
CA ASN A 105 -25.39 -6.50 -20.08
C ASN A 105 -25.99 -6.29 -18.68
N ASN A 106 -25.49 -7.00 -17.66
CA ASN A 106 -26.05 -7.00 -16.31
C ASN A 106 -25.33 -5.98 -15.40
N ASN A 107 -25.21 -4.74 -15.85
CA ASN A 107 -24.63 -3.65 -15.07
C ASN A 107 -25.70 -2.61 -14.73
N SER A 108 -26.53 -2.91 -13.72
CA SER A 108 -27.64 -2.04 -13.33
C SER A 108 -27.19 -0.69 -12.77
N GLU A 109 -26.02 -0.64 -12.14
CA GLU A 109 -25.46 0.60 -11.58
C GLU A 109 -24.69 1.42 -12.64
N ASN A 110 -24.43 0.86 -13.82
CA ASN A 110 -23.59 1.47 -14.87
C ASN A 110 -22.20 1.88 -14.38
N ILE A 111 -21.60 1.11 -13.44
CA ILE A 111 -20.26 1.33 -12.89
C ILE A 111 -19.28 0.38 -13.55
N TRP A 112 -18.17 0.92 -14.05
CA TRP A 112 -17.11 0.17 -14.75
C TRP A 112 -15.77 0.40 -14.07
N GLU A 113 -15.38 -0.52 -13.22
CA GLU A 113 -14.15 -0.43 -12.44
C GLU A 113 -12.93 -0.49 -13.35
N ASN A 114 -11.93 0.31 -13.01
CA ASN A 114 -10.68 0.46 -13.74
C ASN A 114 -10.83 0.89 -15.21
N SER A 115 -12.03 1.30 -15.65
CA SER A 115 -12.20 1.84 -17.00
C SER A 115 -11.38 3.12 -17.16
N TRP A 116 -10.83 3.28 -18.35
CA TRP A 116 -10.26 4.54 -18.77
C TRP A 116 -11.35 5.51 -19.18
N VAL A 117 -11.01 6.77 -19.33
CA VAL A 117 -11.88 7.79 -19.90
C VAL A 117 -11.39 8.20 -21.28
N ARG A 118 -12.33 8.67 -22.10
CA ARG A 118 -12.05 9.20 -23.44
C ARG A 118 -12.72 10.56 -23.60
N PHE A 119 -11.97 11.52 -24.15
CA PHE A 119 -12.45 12.86 -24.38
C PHE A 119 -11.70 13.52 -25.54
N PRO A 120 -12.30 14.54 -26.21
CA PRO A 120 -11.63 15.25 -27.30
C PRO A 120 -10.34 15.92 -26.85
N MET A 121 -9.27 15.79 -27.61
CA MET A 121 -7.98 16.44 -27.36
C MET A 121 -8.11 17.96 -27.21
N ALA A 122 -9.05 18.57 -27.93
CA ALA A 122 -9.35 20.00 -27.89
C ALA A 122 -9.86 20.50 -26.52
N CYS A 123 -10.23 19.59 -25.59
CA CYS A 123 -10.63 19.97 -24.22
C CYS A 123 -9.43 20.37 -23.35
N LEU A 124 -8.22 19.93 -23.69
CA LEU A 124 -7.00 20.31 -23.01
C LEU A 124 -6.59 21.74 -23.38
N ASN A 125 -6.24 22.54 -22.38
CA ASN A 125 -5.55 23.79 -22.63
C ASN A 125 -4.08 23.55 -23.08
N GLU A 126 -3.37 24.60 -23.44
CA GLU A 126 -1.98 24.50 -23.93
C GLU A 126 -1.05 23.87 -22.90
N SER A 127 -1.19 24.18 -21.61
CA SER A 127 -0.38 23.61 -20.52
C SER A 127 -0.61 22.11 -20.36
N ALA A 128 -1.87 21.69 -20.27
CA ALA A 128 -2.21 20.27 -20.15
C ALA A 128 -1.79 19.48 -21.40
N ARG A 129 -1.90 20.09 -22.59
CA ARG A 129 -1.43 19.49 -23.86
C ARG A 129 0.09 19.29 -23.84
N LYS A 130 0.87 20.31 -23.43
CA LYS A 130 2.34 20.20 -23.31
C LYS A 130 2.77 19.11 -22.34
N VAL A 131 2.07 18.98 -21.19
CA VAL A 131 2.34 17.92 -20.22
C VAL A 131 2.07 16.54 -20.84
N PHE A 132 0.96 16.40 -21.55
CA PHE A 132 0.60 15.13 -22.20
C PHE A 132 1.61 14.73 -23.27
N ASP A 133 1.94 15.66 -24.19
CA ASP A 133 2.90 15.41 -25.27
C ASP A 133 4.29 15.05 -24.70
N TYR A 134 4.72 15.71 -23.61
CA TYR A 134 5.98 15.42 -22.93
C TYR A 134 5.99 14.01 -22.29
N ASP A 135 4.87 13.58 -21.69
CA ASP A 135 4.77 12.27 -21.06
C ASP A 135 4.66 11.11 -22.09
N LEU A 136 4.33 11.40 -23.35
CA LEU A 136 4.34 10.44 -24.44
C LEU A 136 5.76 10.16 -25.00
N LEU A 137 6.77 10.94 -24.62
CA LEU A 137 8.14 10.70 -25.06
C LEU A 137 8.71 9.39 -24.52
N SER A 138 9.48 8.71 -25.35
CA SER A 138 10.18 7.48 -24.98
C SER A 138 11.27 7.73 -23.94
N ASP A 139 11.99 8.83 -24.06
CA ASP A 139 13.01 9.33 -23.14
C ASP A 139 12.93 10.86 -23.08
N LYS A 140 12.49 11.38 -21.95
CA LYS A 140 12.29 12.82 -21.70
C LYS A 140 13.61 13.62 -21.61
N ARG A 141 14.74 12.93 -21.49
CA ARG A 141 16.09 13.54 -21.44
C ARG A 141 16.66 13.79 -22.82
N LYS A 142 16.08 13.15 -23.85
CA LYS A 142 16.52 13.31 -25.25
C LYS A 142 15.67 14.33 -25.95
N SER A 143 16.32 15.04 -26.86
CA SER A 143 15.66 16.05 -27.72
C SER A 143 15.15 15.50 -29.05
N ASP A 144 15.25 14.19 -29.29
CA ASP A 144 14.87 13.55 -30.53
C ASP A 144 13.36 13.46 -30.79
N GLY A 145 12.55 13.74 -29.76
CA GLY A 145 11.09 13.71 -29.86
C GLY A 145 10.49 12.32 -30.10
N SER A 146 11.29 11.25 -29.92
CA SER A 146 10.81 9.88 -30.15
C SER A 146 9.69 9.51 -29.14
N LEU A 147 8.61 8.94 -29.66
CA LEU A 147 7.45 8.55 -28.85
C LEU A 147 7.59 7.13 -28.34
N ARG A 148 6.90 6.82 -27.25
CA ARG A 148 6.74 5.48 -26.69
C ARG A 148 6.03 4.57 -27.68
N THR A 149 6.37 3.28 -27.67
CA THR A 149 5.77 2.28 -28.57
C THR A 149 4.27 2.07 -28.34
N ASP A 150 3.77 2.38 -27.14
CA ASP A 150 2.38 2.24 -26.74
C ASP A 150 1.53 3.52 -26.90
N THR A 151 2.05 4.58 -27.53
CA THR A 151 1.36 5.87 -27.73
C THR A 151 -0.02 5.71 -28.36
N HIS A 152 -0.19 4.74 -29.28
CA HIS A 152 -1.48 4.43 -29.92
C HIS A 152 -2.58 3.99 -28.94
N LYS A 153 -2.25 3.64 -27.71
CA LYS A 153 -3.23 3.34 -26.67
C LYS A 153 -3.85 4.60 -26.07
N PHE A 154 -3.16 5.73 -26.15
CA PHE A 154 -3.52 6.98 -25.48
C PHE A 154 -4.12 8.03 -26.42
N VAL A 155 -3.81 7.95 -27.71
CA VAL A 155 -4.30 8.86 -28.73
C VAL A 155 -4.96 8.06 -29.85
N PHE A 156 -6.17 8.42 -30.23
CA PHE A 156 -6.90 7.79 -31.32
C PHE A 156 -7.77 8.82 -32.06
N PHE A 157 -8.21 8.46 -33.25
CA PHE A 157 -9.10 9.29 -34.05
C PHE A 157 -10.49 8.66 -34.10
N ASP A 158 -11.51 9.51 -33.91
CA ASP A 158 -12.91 9.15 -34.06
C ASP A 158 -13.62 10.25 -34.84
N GLN A 159 -14.32 9.89 -35.91
CA GLN A 159 -15.02 10.81 -36.84
C GLN A 159 -14.17 12.01 -37.27
N GLY A 160 -12.87 11.77 -37.48
CA GLY A 160 -11.91 12.81 -37.92
C GLY A 160 -11.44 13.76 -36.82
N LYS A 161 -11.81 13.54 -35.59
CA LYS A 161 -11.32 14.31 -34.42
C LYS A 161 -10.34 13.48 -33.61
N GLU A 162 -9.35 14.16 -33.03
CA GLU A 162 -8.35 13.56 -32.16
C GLU A 162 -8.92 13.45 -30.74
N PHE A 163 -8.81 12.27 -30.14
CA PHE A 163 -9.25 11.95 -28.78
C PHE A 163 -8.07 11.49 -27.93
N VAL A 164 -8.15 11.86 -26.66
CA VAL A 164 -7.33 11.32 -25.56
C VAL A 164 -8.07 10.15 -24.92
N ARG A 165 -7.34 9.08 -24.67
CA ARG A 165 -7.82 7.92 -23.92
C ARG A 165 -6.80 7.60 -22.83
N VAL A 166 -7.15 7.82 -21.57
CA VAL A 166 -6.22 7.70 -20.45
C VAL A 166 -6.90 7.14 -19.21
N PRO A 167 -6.16 6.48 -18.30
CA PRO A 167 -6.68 6.08 -17.00
C PRO A 167 -7.00 7.30 -16.14
N ILE A 168 -7.93 7.15 -15.20
CA ILE A 168 -8.36 8.23 -14.29
C ILE A 168 -7.17 8.78 -13.48
N SER A 169 -6.22 7.92 -13.12
CA SER A 169 -4.97 8.32 -12.49
C SER A 169 -4.22 9.41 -13.26
N TYR A 170 -4.17 9.31 -14.57
CA TYR A 170 -3.51 10.32 -15.40
C TYR A 170 -4.38 11.56 -15.66
N VAL A 171 -5.71 11.38 -15.66
CA VAL A 171 -6.65 12.52 -15.78
C VAL A 171 -6.44 13.56 -14.69
N MET A 172 -6.13 13.12 -13.46
CA MET A 172 -5.84 14.05 -12.35
C MET A 172 -4.64 14.94 -12.64
N LYS A 173 -3.57 14.37 -13.22
CA LYS A 173 -2.40 15.16 -13.64
C LYS A 173 -2.75 16.18 -14.72
N LEU A 174 -3.53 15.78 -15.73
CA LEU A 174 -3.99 16.67 -16.78
C LEU A 174 -4.92 17.77 -16.23
N ALA A 175 -5.80 17.42 -15.27
CA ALA A 175 -6.65 18.38 -14.62
C ALA A 175 -5.85 19.43 -13.83
N LEU A 176 -4.82 19.00 -13.09
CA LEU A 176 -3.95 19.93 -12.37
C LEU A 176 -3.16 20.82 -13.34
N ALA A 177 -2.62 20.24 -14.40
CA ALA A 177 -1.93 21.00 -15.44
C ALA A 177 -2.84 22.03 -16.12
N ASP A 178 -4.11 21.68 -16.35
CA ASP A 178 -5.12 22.61 -16.90
C ASP A 178 -5.46 23.74 -15.91
N VAL A 179 -5.61 23.42 -14.62
CA VAL A 179 -5.89 24.43 -13.57
C VAL A 179 -4.77 25.45 -13.49
N ILE A 180 -3.53 25.02 -13.33
CA ILE A 180 -2.36 25.91 -13.17
C ILE A 180 -1.95 26.60 -14.48
N GLY A 181 -2.38 26.10 -15.61
CA GLY A 181 -2.12 26.69 -16.92
C GLY A 181 -3.27 27.54 -17.49
N SER A 182 -4.35 27.70 -16.74
CA SER A 182 -5.56 28.32 -17.26
C SER A 182 -5.55 29.85 -17.30
N GLN A 183 -4.57 30.47 -16.62
CA GLN A 183 -4.48 31.95 -16.54
C GLN A 183 -3.01 32.39 -16.55
N GLU A 184 -2.69 33.41 -17.35
CA GLU A 184 -1.35 34.01 -17.40
C GLU A 184 -0.99 34.74 -16.10
N SER A 185 -1.99 35.27 -15.39
CA SER A 185 -1.86 36.01 -14.12
C SER A 185 -1.75 35.13 -12.88
N LEU A 186 -1.55 33.80 -13.04
CA LEU A 186 -1.42 32.90 -11.89
C LEU A 186 -0.19 33.25 -11.03
N PRO A 187 -0.34 33.48 -9.71
CA PRO A 187 0.77 33.73 -8.81
C PRO A 187 1.90 32.68 -8.91
N GLY A 188 3.14 33.14 -8.85
CA GLY A 188 4.32 32.27 -9.04
C GLY A 188 4.36 31.10 -8.06
N MET A 189 3.95 31.30 -6.81
CA MET A 189 3.85 30.26 -5.78
C MET A 189 2.90 29.13 -6.21
N LEU A 190 1.70 29.45 -6.69
CA LEU A 190 0.70 28.46 -7.15
C LEU A 190 1.23 27.67 -8.34
N ARG A 191 1.87 28.37 -9.29
CA ARG A 191 2.44 27.72 -10.48
C ARG A 191 3.56 26.75 -10.12
N ILE A 192 4.52 27.17 -9.30
CA ILE A 192 5.68 26.34 -8.91
C ILE A 192 5.23 25.14 -8.09
N THR A 193 4.40 25.37 -7.07
CA THR A 193 3.93 24.30 -6.19
C THR A 193 3.01 23.34 -6.94
N GLY A 194 2.05 23.85 -7.73
CA GLY A 194 1.17 23.02 -8.56
C GLY A 194 1.93 22.16 -9.58
N THR A 195 2.97 22.69 -10.20
CA THR A 195 3.82 21.91 -11.11
C THR A 195 4.51 20.75 -10.39
N ARG A 196 5.03 20.97 -9.17
CA ARG A 196 5.60 19.87 -8.36
C ARG A 196 4.57 18.84 -7.96
N LEU A 197 3.37 19.28 -7.61
CA LEU A 197 2.30 18.37 -7.20
C LEU A 197 1.87 17.42 -8.33
N MET A 198 2.08 17.77 -9.61
CA MET A 198 1.83 16.85 -10.71
C MET A 198 2.69 15.57 -10.62
N ASP A 199 3.91 15.68 -10.06
CA ASP A 199 4.77 14.51 -9.84
C ASP A 199 4.34 13.65 -8.65
N HIS A 200 3.42 14.15 -7.81
CA HIS A 200 2.85 13.41 -6.69
C HIS A 200 1.58 12.63 -7.06
N LEU A 201 1.11 12.79 -8.30
CA LEU A 201 -0.01 12.03 -8.84
C LEU A 201 0.55 10.95 -9.76
N LEU A 202 0.73 9.75 -9.21
CA LEU A 202 1.31 8.64 -9.93
C LEU A 202 0.24 7.62 -10.31
N ASN A 203 0.61 6.74 -11.22
CA ASN A 203 -0.08 5.52 -11.50
C ASN A 203 0.90 4.48 -12.01
N ASP A 204 1.17 3.49 -11.24
CA ASP A 204 1.95 2.36 -11.73
C ASP A 204 1.06 1.33 -12.42
N ASN A 205 -0.20 1.32 -12.08
CA ASN A 205 -1.21 0.44 -12.63
C ASN A 205 -2.47 1.25 -12.97
N THR A 206 -3.63 0.67 -12.81
CA THR A 206 -4.91 1.35 -12.96
C THR A 206 -5.33 2.13 -11.73
N SER A 207 -4.76 1.80 -10.56
CA SER A 207 -5.05 2.49 -9.30
C SER A 207 -4.43 3.87 -9.28
N PRO A 208 -5.21 4.93 -9.09
CA PRO A 208 -4.68 6.26 -8.89
C PRO A 208 -3.95 6.38 -7.56
N GLU A 209 -2.74 6.89 -7.61
CA GLU A 209 -1.88 7.08 -6.46
C GLU A 209 -1.65 8.57 -6.19
N THR A 210 -1.73 8.96 -4.94
CA THR A 210 -1.31 10.28 -4.48
C THR A 210 -0.24 10.14 -3.41
N LEU A 211 0.86 10.85 -3.61
CA LEU A 211 2.03 10.77 -2.75
C LEU A 211 2.22 12.05 -1.96
N SER A 212 2.56 11.92 -0.70
CA SER A 212 3.11 12.97 0.11
C SER A 212 4.59 12.69 0.36
N PHE A 213 5.44 13.14 -0.54
CA PHE A 213 6.91 13.11 -0.35
C PHE A 213 7.45 14.37 0.31
N ASN A 214 6.58 15.28 0.66
CA ASN A 214 6.96 16.31 1.61
C ASN A 214 7.13 15.63 2.94
N VAL A 215 8.39 15.55 3.33
CA VAL A 215 8.77 15.04 4.62
C VAL A 215 8.18 15.97 5.66
N VAL A 216 7.01 15.62 6.18
CA VAL A 216 6.35 16.41 7.21
C VAL A 216 7.06 16.15 8.52
N PRO A 217 7.69 17.15 9.17
CA PRO A 217 8.24 16.96 10.50
C PRO A 217 7.08 16.74 11.47
N ILE A 218 7.14 15.63 12.17
CA ILE A 218 6.13 15.30 13.16
C ILE A 218 6.53 15.92 14.48
N ARG A 219 5.73 16.85 14.98
CA ARG A 219 5.99 17.60 16.21
C ARG A 219 4.98 17.23 17.30
N LEU A 220 5.42 17.30 18.55
CA LEU A 220 4.54 17.08 19.71
C LEU A 220 3.36 18.06 19.75
N GLU A 221 3.61 19.35 19.45
CA GLU A 221 2.59 20.39 19.53
C GLU A 221 1.41 20.17 18.57
N THR A 222 1.64 19.47 17.47
CA THR A 222 0.61 19.15 16.46
C THR A 222 0.02 17.75 16.65
N GLY A 223 0.57 16.95 17.59
CA GLY A 223 0.27 15.52 17.72
C GLY A 223 1.00 14.71 16.65
N LEU A 224 1.84 13.75 17.07
CA LEU A 224 2.83 13.06 16.22
C LEU A 224 2.26 12.52 14.90
N GLY A 225 1.17 11.82 14.90
CA GLY A 225 0.57 11.29 13.67
C GLY A 225 -0.41 12.25 12.99
N ARG A 226 -0.88 13.30 13.70
CA ARG A 226 -1.92 14.19 13.19
C ARG A 226 -1.46 15.02 11.99
N ALA A 227 -0.20 15.45 11.97
CA ALA A 227 0.35 16.23 10.87
C ALA A 227 0.29 15.44 9.55
N LEU A 228 0.70 14.16 9.56
CA LEU A 228 0.63 13.31 8.38
C LEU A 228 -0.82 12.97 7.99
N ALA A 229 -1.69 12.67 8.96
CA ALA A 229 -3.10 12.42 8.69
C ALA A 229 -3.78 13.62 8.03
N LYS A 230 -3.46 14.85 8.49
CA LYS A 230 -3.93 16.10 7.91
C LYS A 230 -3.44 16.27 6.48
N GLU A 231 -2.15 16.10 6.24
CA GLU A 231 -1.55 16.17 4.90
C GLU A 231 -2.20 15.16 3.94
N THR A 232 -2.34 13.90 4.38
CA THR A 232 -2.97 12.84 3.57
C THR A 232 -4.43 13.17 3.25
N SER A 233 -5.19 13.69 4.22
CA SER A 233 -6.59 14.08 4.01
C SER A 233 -6.73 15.24 3.03
N LYS A 234 -5.86 16.26 3.09
CA LYS A 234 -5.85 17.36 2.12
C LYS A 234 -5.52 16.88 0.71
N ARG A 235 -4.58 15.95 0.57
CA ARG A 235 -4.26 15.34 -0.73
C ARG A 235 -5.37 14.47 -1.27
N TYR A 236 -6.07 13.74 -0.42
CA TYR A 236 -7.28 13.02 -0.81
C TYR A 236 -8.37 13.99 -1.30
N LEU A 237 -8.60 15.09 -0.59
CA LEU A 237 -9.51 16.14 -1.05
C LEU A 237 -9.09 16.72 -2.42
N LEU A 238 -7.79 16.98 -2.61
CA LEU A 238 -7.25 17.45 -3.88
C LEU A 238 -7.57 16.47 -5.01
N THR A 239 -7.37 15.16 -4.81
CA THR A 239 -7.68 14.16 -5.84
C THR A 239 -9.17 14.16 -6.20
N GLN A 240 -10.07 14.30 -5.22
CA GLN A 240 -11.50 14.38 -5.46
C GLN A 240 -11.88 15.64 -6.28
N LEU A 241 -11.29 16.78 -5.93
CA LEU A 241 -11.53 18.04 -6.67
C LEU A 241 -11.00 17.97 -8.11
N LEU A 242 -9.82 17.35 -8.32
CA LEU A 242 -9.26 17.17 -9.65
C LEU A 242 -10.15 16.28 -10.54
N VAL A 243 -10.73 15.22 -9.98
CA VAL A 243 -11.68 14.38 -10.71
C VAL A 243 -12.99 15.10 -11.00
N MET A 244 -13.54 15.86 -10.03
CA MET A 244 -14.72 16.69 -10.24
C MET A 244 -14.47 17.78 -11.32
N TYR A 245 -13.27 18.37 -11.32
CA TYR A 245 -12.84 19.30 -12.35
C TYR A 245 -12.79 18.63 -13.72
N ALA A 246 -12.14 17.47 -13.84
CA ALA A 246 -11.99 16.74 -15.09
C ALA A 246 -13.34 16.31 -15.67
N ASN A 247 -14.26 15.82 -14.86
CA ASN A 247 -15.59 15.41 -15.28
C ASN A 247 -16.34 16.51 -16.05
N ARG A 248 -16.16 17.77 -15.64
CA ARG A 248 -16.78 18.93 -16.27
C ARG A 248 -15.92 19.55 -17.37
N LYS A 249 -14.64 19.82 -17.06
CA LYS A 249 -13.75 20.54 -17.98
C LYS A 249 -13.44 19.73 -19.22
N PHE A 250 -13.22 18.42 -19.09
CA PHE A 250 -12.95 17.54 -20.21
C PHE A 250 -14.22 16.93 -20.83
N LEU A 251 -15.39 17.49 -20.46
CA LEU A 251 -16.70 17.12 -21.00
C LEU A 251 -17.03 15.63 -20.80
N LEU A 252 -16.50 14.99 -19.75
CA LEU A 252 -16.79 13.58 -19.49
C LEU A 252 -18.26 13.36 -19.21
N GLU A 253 -18.87 14.17 -18.32
CA GLU A 253 -20.30 14.07 -17.98
C GLU A 253 -21.19 14.35 -19.20
N SER A 254 -20.83 15.31 -20.04
CA SER A 254 -21.55 15.63 -21.26
C SER A 254 -21.48 14.52 -22.30
N ASN A 255 -20.43 13.69 -22.26
CA ASN A 255 -20.24 12.52 -23.10
C ASN A 255 -20.72 11.21 -22.44
N GLY A 256 -21.53 11.30 -21.37
CA GLY A 256 -22.09 10.14 -20.69
C GLY A 256 -21.11 9.31 -19.89
N GLN A 257 -19.98 9.92 -19.47
CA GLN A 257 -18.96 9.32 -18.62
C GLN A 257 -18.79 10.17 -17.36
N LYS A 258 -18.68 9.54 -16.18
CA LYS A 258 -18.32 10.23 -14.95
C LYS A 258 -17.25 9.44 -14.22
N ALA A 259 -16.05 9.99 -14.10
CA ALA A 259 -14.96 9.42 -13.36
C ALA A 259 -15.23 9.48 -11.84
N LEU A 260 -14.89 8.39 -11.14
CA LEU A 260 -15.02 8.25 -9.69
C LEU A 260 -13.75 7.72 -9.09
N LEU A 261 -13.43 8.21 -7.87
CA LEU A 261 -12.35 7.69 -7.02
C LEU A 261 -12.89 7.41 -5.62
N TYR A 262 -12.48 6.28 -5.06
CA TYR A 262 -12.85 5.89 -3.70
C TYR A 262 -11.87 4.88 -3.12
N PHE A 263 -11.88 4.67 -1.81
CA PHE A 263 -11.15 3.58 -1.20
C PHE A 263 -11.91 2.26 -1.37
N SER A 264 -11.20 1.22 -1.79
CA SER A 264 -11.71 -0.14 -1.79
C SER A 264 -10.60 -1.11 -1.39
N PRO A 265 -10.70 -1.75 -0.24
CA PRO A 265 -9.63 -2.60 0.27
C PRO A 265 -9.49 -3.93 -0.48
N HIS A 266 -10.37 -4.21 -1.41
CA HIS A 266 -10.38 -5.40 -2.26
C HIS A 266 -10.93 -5.06 -3.65
N PRO A 267 -10.68 -5.89 -4.67
CA PRO A 267 -11.29 -5.70 -5.98
C PRO A 267 -12.82 -5.73 -5.86
N PRO A 268 -13.49 -4.79 -6.50
CA PRO A 268 -14.94 -4.81 -6.60
C PRO A 268 -15.47 -6.10 -7.22
N THR A 269 -16.71 -6.48 -6.87
CA THR A 269 -17.34 -7.72 -7.34
C THR A 269 -17.38 -7.80 -8.85
N ARG A 270 -17.72 -6.70 -9.53
CA ARG A 270 -17.76 -6.66 -10.99
C ARG A 270 -16.38 -6.81 -11.63
N GLN A 271 -15.33 -6.27 -11.01
CA GLN A 271 -13.97 -6.50 -11.46
C GLN A 271 -13.60 -7.99 -11.42
N LYS A 272 -14.06 -8.71 -10.41
CA LYS A 272 -13.89 -10.16 -10.32
C LYS A 272 -14.66 -10.89 -11.40
N GLU A 273 -15.93 -10.53 -11.63
CA GLU A 273 -16.74 -11.12 -12.70
C GLU A 273 -16.04 -10.99 -14.05
N LEU A 274 -15.45 -9.83 -14.35
CA LEU A 274 -14.66 -9.62 -15.57
C LEU A 274 -13.44 -10.56 -15.61
N ASN A 275 -12.71 -10.68 -14.50
CA ASN A 275 -11.52 -11.55 -14.45
C ASN A 275 -11.86 -13.02 -14.70
N ASP A 276 -13.03 -13.46 -14.26
CA ASP A 276 -13.49 -14.84 -14.46
C ASP A 276 -13.88 -15.12 -15.92
N CYS A 277 -14.14 -14.09 -16.72
CA CYS A 277 -14.58 -14.17 -18.11
C CYS A 277 -13.47 -14.00 -19.15
N ILE A 278 -12.35 -13.39 -18.79
CA ILE A 278 -11.30 -13.02 -19.75
C ILE A 278 -9.94 -13.65 -19.41
N SER A 279 -9.11 -13.81 -20.43
CA SER A 279 -7.74 -14.30 -20.24
C SER A 279 -6.85 -13.25 -19.59
N ASP A 280 -5.80 -13.71 -18.92
CA ASP A 280 -4.77 -12.87 -18.33
C ASP A 280 -4.11 -11.91 -19.33
N SER A 281 -3.83 -12.40 -20.54
CA SER A 281 -3.24 -11.56 -21.62
C SER A 281 -4.18 -10.45 -22.06
N PHE A 282 -5.47 -10.72 -22.16
CA PHE A 282 -6.45 -9.71 -22.54
C PHE A 282 -6.71 -8.72 -21.39
N TYR A 283 -6.71 -9.20 -20.15
CA TYR A 283 -6.76 -8.32 -18.98
C TYR A 283 -5.61 -7.31 -18.99
N ARG A 284 -4.39 -7.79 -19.26
CA ARG A 284 -3.23 -6.90 -19.40
C ARG A 284 -3.39 -5.89 -20.54
N ASP A 285 -3.93 -6.30 -21.66
CA ASP A 285 -4.15 -5.40 -22.80
C ASP A 285 -5.16 -4.29 -22.47
N LEU A 286 -6.19 -4.61 -21.69
CA LEU A 286 -7.20 -3.65 -21.27
C LEU A 286 -6.70 -2.64 -20.24
N PHE A 287 -6.03 -3.12 -19.20
CA PHE A 287 -5.77 -2.35 -18.00
C PHE A 287 -4.30 -2.01 -17.78
N MET A 288 -3.37 -2.79 -18.33
CA MET A 288 -1.98 -2.47 -18.14
C MET A 288 -1.59 -1.30 -19.02
N SER A 289 -1.72 -0.14 -18.42
CA SER A 289 -1.10 1.07 -18.92
C SER A 289 0.11 1.35 -18.08
N PRO A 290 1.28 1.14 -18.58
CA PRO A 290 2.44 1.64 -17.89
C PRO A 290 2.36 3.15 -17.91
N CYS A 291 2.19 3.66 -16.76
CA CYS A 291 2.26 5.02 -16.34
C CYS A 291 2.86 5.99 -17.34
N LEU A 292 2.06 6.91 -17.77
CA LEU A 292 2.57 8.06 -18.52
C LEU A 292 3.45 8.94 -17.61
N ASN A 293 3.27 8.83 -16.29
CA ASN A 293 3.95 9.68 -15.31
C ASN A 293 5.08 8.94 -14.57
N GLY A 294 6.02 9.68 -14.00
CA GLY A 294 6.94 9.22 -12.96
C GLY A 294 8.36 8.85 -13.40
N TRP A 295 8.61 8.47 -14.65
CA TRP A 295 9.96 8.12 -15.13
C TRP A 295 10.40 9.04 -16.26
N ASP A 296 11.70 9.37 -16.26
CA ASP A 296 12.30 10.12 -17.38
C ASP A 296 12.37 9.28 -18.66
N THR A 297 12.44 7.95 -18.49
CA THR A 297 12.47 6.98 -19.59
C THR A 297 11.16 6.20 -19.64
N GLY A 298 10.14 6.77 -20.30
CA GLY A 298 8.80 6.16 -20.39
C GLY A 298 8.80 4.78 -21.07
N GLN A 299 9.67 4.56 -22.05
CA GLN A 299 9.81 3.25 -22.69
C GLN A 299 10.38 2.21 -21.73
N THR A 300 11.39 2.55 -20.94
CA THR A 300 11.97 1.64 -19.95
C THR A 300 10.94 1.22 -18.89
N LYS A 301 10.10 2.18 -18.46
CA LYS A 301 9.01 1.88 -17.53
C LYS A 301 8.00 0.90 -18.13
N HIS A 302 7.61 1.11 -19.38
CA HIS A 302 6.74 0.18 -20.10
C HIS A 302 7.32 -1.24 -20.11
N ASP A 303 8.58 -1.36 -20.44
CA ASP A 303 9.26 -2.66 -20.54
C ASP A 303 9.36 -3.33 -19.17
N TYR A 304 9.62 -2.55 -18.10
CA TYR A 304 9.64 -3.05 -16.72
C TYR A 304 8.27 -3.59 -16.28
N MET A 305 7.20 -2.87 -16.53
CA MET A 305 5.85 -3.33 -16.18
C MET A 305 5.47 -4.60 -16.96
N CYS A 306 5.85 -4.69 -18.24
CA CYS A 306 5.68 -5.92 -19.02
C CYS A 306 6.45 -7.10 -18.40
N LEU A 307 7.67 -6.85 -17.90
CA LEU A 307 8.47 -7.84 -17.19
C LEU A 307 7.78 -8.33 -15.90
N CYS A 308 7.26 -7.42 -15.07
CA CYS A 308 6.55 -7.77 -13.85
C CYS A 308 5.38 -8.74 -14.12
N HIS A 309 4.58 -8.45 -15.13
CA HIS A 309 3.46 -9.30 -15.50
C HIS A 309 3.89 -10.66 -16.07
N GLN A 310 4.98 -10.70 -16.84
CA GLN A 310 5.54 -11.97 -17.33
C GLN A 310 6.04 -12.85 -16.18
N VAL A 311 6.64 -12.25 -15.16
CA VAL A 311 7.12 -12.97 -13.97
C VAL A 311 5.95 -13.55 -13.18
N LEU A 312 4.87 -12.81 -13.00
CA LEU A 312 3.65 -13.32 -12.36
C LEU A 312 3.08 -14.53 -13.10
N SER A 313 3.01 -14.47 -14.43
CA SER A 313 2.54 -15.60 -15.25
C SER A 313 3.47 -16.82 -15.12
N ARG A 314 4.79 -16.61 -15.11
CA ARG A 314 5.77 -17.71 -14.90
C ARG A 314 5.66 -18.32 -13.51
N SER A 315 5.49 -17.49 -12.48
CA SER A 315 5.29 -17.95 -11.09
C SER A 315 4.07 -18.86 -10.98
N GLN A 316 2.97 -18.49 -11.62
CA GLN A 316 1.75 -19.29 -11.65
C GLN A 316 1.95 -20.65 -12.34
N LEU A 317 2.63 -20.68 -13.48
CA LEU A 317 2.95 -21.95 -14.19
C LEU A 317 3.85 -22.86 -13.34
N ASN A 318 4.83 -22.28 -12.65
CA ASN A 318 5.70 -23.01 -11.74
C ASN A 318 4.92 -23.60 -10.56
N ALA A 319 3.96 -22.84 -10.01
CA ALA A 319 3.05 -23.31 -8.97
C ALA A 319 2.29 -24.56 -9.39
N VAL A 320 1.71 -24.53 -10.57
CA VAL A 320 0.99 -25.69 -11.13
C VAL A 320 1.90 -26.90 -11.30
N ALA A 321 3.11 -26.68 -11.81
CA ALA A 321 4.10 -27.76 -11.97
C ALA A 321 4.44 -28.40 -10.61
N LYS A 322 4.71 -27.61 -9.60
CA LYS A 322 5.03 -28.11 -8.23
C LYS A 322 3.87 -28.84 -7.58
N LEU A 323 2.64 -28.39 -7.79
CA LEU A 323 1.46 -29.08 -7.29
C LEU A 323 1.20 -30.40 -8.01
N ARG A 324 1.56 -30.52 -9.29
CA ARG A 324 1.52 -31.78 -10.03
C ARG A 324 2.58 -32.75 -9.51
N GLU A 325 3.83 -32.32 -9.34
CA GLU A 325 4.90 -33.10 -8.75
C GLU A 325 4.51 -33.64 -7.37
N ALA A 326 3.81 -32.84 -6.59
CA ALA A 326 3.32 -33.24 -5.27
C ALA A 326 2.09 -34.18 -5.32
N GLY A 327 1.53 -34.46 -6.49
CA GLY A 327 0.36 -35.29 -6.66
C GLY A 327 -0.95 -34.66 -6.16
N ILE A 328 -0.99 -33.35 -6.02
CA ILE A 328 -2.20 -32.59 -5.63
C ILE A 328 -3.07 -32.33 -6.86
N ILE A 329 -2.46 -31.89 -7.95
CA ILE A 329 -3.12 -31.74 -9.24
C ILE A 329 -2.87 -33.00 -10.04
N THR A 330 -3.92 -33.74 -10.35
CA THR A 330 -3.84 -35.01 -11.09
C THR A 330 -4.43 -34.92 -12.49
N ARG A 331 -5.15 -33.83 -12.82
CA ARG A 331 -5.79 -33.59 -14.11
C ARG A 331 -5.10 -32.43 -14.83
N ASN A 332 -5.12 -32.49 -16.18
CA ASN A 332 -4.49 -31.46 -17.02
C ASN A 332 -5.32 -30.17 -17.13
N LEU A 333 -6.59 -30.19 -16.80
CA LEU A 333 -7.48 -29.02 -16.84
C LEU A 333 -7.52 -28.38 -15.47
N VAL A 334 -6.62 -27.43 -15.23
CA VAL A 334 -6.70 -26.51 -14.09
C VAL A 334 -6.90 -25.11 -14.68
N VAL A 335 -8.03 -24.51 -14.37
CA VAL A 335 -8.29 -23.11 -14.69
C VAL A 335 -7.67 -22.30 -13.57
N LEU A 336 -6.67 -21.51 -13.91
CA LEU A 336 -6.02 -20.61 -12.97
C LEU A 336 -6.68 -19.24 -13.02
N PRO A 337 -6.80 -18.55 -11.89
CA PRO A 337 -7.29 -17.18 -11.87
C PRO A 337 -6.36 -16.26 -12.63
N ASN A 338 -6.88 -15.11 -13.03
CA ASN A 338 -6.11 -14.08 -13.70
C ASN A 338 -5.16 -13.39 -12.69
N VAL A 339 -3.87 -13.67 -12.81
CA VAL A 339 -2.84 -13.10 -11.91
C VAL A 339 -2.61 -11.62 -12.13
N SER A 340 -2.85 -11.10 -13.33
CA SER A 340 -2.67 -9.67 -13.61
C SER A 340 -3.63 -8.81 -12.80
N ASN A 341 -4.84 -9.30 -12.51
CA ASN A 341 -5.77 -8.60 -11.63
C ASN A 341 -5.23 -8.42 -10.22
N ILE A 342 -4.49 -9.39 -9.74
CA ILE A 342 -3.95 -9.41 -8.39
C ILE A 342 -2.98 -8.25 -8.17
N SER A 343 -2.12 -8.00 -9.15
CA SER A 343 -1.12 -6.94 -9.07
C SER A 343 -1.65 -5.54 -9.42
N LEU A 344 -2.87 -5.45 -9.97
CA LEU A 344 -3.44 -4.18 -10.42
C LEU A 344 -4.41 -3.52 -9.42
N ALA A 345 -4.74 -4.17 -8.33
CA ALA A 345 -5.73 -3.66 -7.39
C ALA A 345 -5.15 -3.51 -5.98
N ASN A 346 -4.10 -2.73 -5.88
CA ASN A 346 -3.54 -2.30 -4.61
C ASN A 346 -4.25 -1.03 -4.16
N ASN A 347 -5.02 -1.11 -3.08
CA ASN A 347 -5.74 0.04 -2.56
C ASN A 347 -5.47 0.18 -1.06
N GLY A 348 -5.11 1.37 -0.64
CA GLY A 348 -4.85 1.66 0.76
C GLY A 348 -3.87 2.81 0.95
N THR A 349 -3.51 3.07 2.18
CA THR A 349 -2.56 4.10 2.55
C THR A 349 -1.33 3.48 3.18
N HIS A 350 -0.18 3.74 2.61
CA HIS A 350 1.13 3.37 3.15
C HIS A 350 1.74 4.56 3.87
N VAL A 351 2.45 4.30 4.96
CA VAL A 351 3.14 5.33 5.74
C VAL A 351 4.64 5.08 5.70
N SER A 352 5.37 6.06 5.21
CA SER A 352 6.84 6.06 5.22
C SER A 352 7.33 6.93 6.37
N LEU A 353 8.20 6.38 7.19
CA LEU A 353 8.89 7.09 8.26
C LEU A 353 10.36 7.30 7.92
N GLY A 354 10.90 8.46 8.22
CA GLY A 354 12.29 8.79 8.06
C GLY A 354 12.89 9.34 9.34
N SER A 355 14.24 9.22 9.43
CA SER A 355 15.04 9.78 10.50
C SER A 355 16.00 10.83 9.93
N ALA A 356 15.92 12.06 10.42
CA ALA A 356 16.84 13.12 10.07
C ALA A 356 18.27 12.75 10.46
N LYS A 357 18.44 12.09 11.61
CA LYS A 357 19.73 11.62 12.14
C LYS A 357 20.36 10.58 11.19
N LEU A 358 19.62 9.55 10.80
CA LEU A 358 20.13 8.54 9.85
C LEU A 358 20.48 9.16 8.51
N THR A 359 19.63 10.05 7.99
CA THR A 359 19.87 10.77 6.76
C THR A 359 21.14 11.61 6.84
N GLY A 360 21.31 12.35 7.93
CA GLY A 360 22.51 13.16 8.18
C GLY A 360 23.78 12.31 8.27
N CYS A 361 23.73 11.19 9.00
CA CYS A 361 24.87 10.27 9.13
C CYS A 361 25.28 9.68 7.78
N LEU A 362 24.34 9.27 6.94
CA LEU A 362 24.60 8.71 5.62
C LEU A 362 25.10 9.74 4.61
N SER A 363 24.60 10.97 4.69
CA SER A 363 24.99 12.06 3.79
C SER A 363 26.38 12.60 4.10
N SER A 364 26.82 12.51 5.36
CA SER A 364 28.12 13.03 5.82
C SER A 364 29.23 12.01 5.63
N LYS A 365 30.15 12.26 4.69
CA LYS A 365 31.35 11.42 4.50
C LYS A 365 32.24 11.36 5.74
N SER A 366 32.17 12.34 6.64
CA SER A 366 32.96 12.42 7.87
C SER A 366 32.35 11.64 9.03
N SER A 367 31.09 11.21 8.96
CA SER A 367 30.41 10.50 10.04
C SER A 367 30.99 9.10 10.31
N GLY A 368 31.57 8.47 9.29
CA GLY A 368 31.98 7.07 9.35
C GLY A 368 30.81 6.07 9.32
N PHE A 369 29.56 6.55 9.35
CA PHE A 369 28.37 5.71 9.19
C PHE A 369 28.14 5.40 7.71
N THR A 370 28.10 4.12 7.37
CA THR A 370 28.06 3.65 5.97
C THR A 370 26.76 2.89 5.68
N ALA A 371 26.47 2.61 4.42
CA ALA A 371 25.36 1.77 3.99
C ALA A 371 25.39 0.36 4.63
N SER A 372 26.57 -0.15 5.01
CA SER A 372 26.68 -1.42 5.72
C SER A 372 26.18 -1.32 7.17
N HIS A 373 26.43 -0.20 7.84
CA HIS A 373 25.86 0.06 9.17
C HIS A 373 24.34 0.23 9.11
N GLU A 374 23.84 0.98 8.10
CA GLU A 374 22.41 1.14 7.85
C GLU A 374 21.73 -0.22 7.60
N LYS A 375 22.32 -1.03 6.73
CA LYS A 375 21.78 -2.37 6.44
C LYS A 375 21.74 -3.26 7.67
N PHE A 376 22.83 -3.29 8.47
CA PHE A 376 22.88 -4.07 9.69
C PHE A 376 21.79 -3.68 10.68
N LEU A 377 21.64 -2.38 10.97
CA LEU A 377 20.60 -1.89 11.87
C LEU A 377 19.21 -2.01 11.24
N GLY A 378 19.08 -1.64 9.99
CA GLY A 378 17.78 -1.65 9.28
C GLY A 378 17.16 -3.03 9.21
N ASP A 379 17.93 -4.06 8.84
CA ASP A 379 17.44 -5.45 8.79
C ASP A 379 16.99 -5.93 10.18
N LEU A 380 17.74 -5.59 11.23
CA LEU A 380 17.36 -5.97 12.59
C LEU A 380 16.08 -5.25 13.03
N VAL A 381 15.98 -3.95 12.76
CA VAL A 381 14.79 -3.15 13.06
C VAL A 381 13.57 -3.67 12.30
N ILE A 382 13.70 -4.00 11.02
CA ILE A 382 12.63 -4.62 10.23
C ILE A 382 12.12 -5.90 10.92
N LYS A 383 13.02 -6.81 11.26
CA LYS A 383 12.67 -8.07 11.93
C LYS A 383 11.97 -7.86 13.27
N ILE A 384 12.40 -6.87 14.06
CA ILE A 384 11.75 -6.52 15.33
C ILE A 384 10.36 -5.93 15.08
N VAL A 385 10.25 -4.93 14.20
CA VAL A 385 8.98 -4.23 13.92
C VAL A 385 7.92 -5.17 13.35
N GLU A 386 8.32 -6.11 12.49
CA GLU A 386 7.38 -7.09 11.93
C GLU A 386 6.63 -7.91 12.99
N HIS A 387 7.20 -8.12 14.19
CA HIS A 387 6.50 -8.76 15.30
C HIS A 387 5.35 -7.90 15.87
N PHE A 388 5.43 -6.58 15.70
CA PHE A 388 4.41 -5.63 16.17
C PHE A 388 3.33 -5.32 15.14
N LEU A 389 3.52 -5.67 13.87
CA LEU A 389 2.56 -5.36 12.81
C LEU A 389 1.14 -5.88 13.07
N PRO A 390 0.92 -7.01 13.76
CA PRO A 390 -0.41 -7.43 14.16
C PRO A 390 -1.19 -6.39 14.98
N LEU A 391 -0.49 -5.44 15.64
CA LEU A 391 -1.14 -4.35 16.38
C LEU A 391 -1.83 -3.33 15.47
N PHE A 392 -1.45 -3.25 14.19
CA PHE A 392 -2.04 -2.30 13.25
C PHE A 392 -3.25 -2.87 12.54
N VAL A 393 -3.12 -4.13 12.11
CA VAL A 393 -4.12 -4.79 11.28
C VAL A 393 -5.36 -5.15 12.12
N GLY A 394 -6.50 -4.58 11.75
CA GLY A 394 -7.76 -4.82 12.44
C GLY A 394 -8.04 -3.87 13.62
N THR A 395 -7.06 -3.10 14.08
CA THR A 395 -7.22 -2.13 15.20
C THR A 395 -7.49 -0.72 14.70
N TYR A 396 -6.45 -0.01 14.26
CA TYR A 396 -6.57 1.33 13.67
C TYR A 396 -6.90 1.29 12.19
N SER A 397 -6.40 0.30 11.48
CA SER A 397 -6.72 0.10 10.07
C SER A 397 -7.51 -1.19 9.87
N ALA A 398 -8.41 -1.18 8.89
CA ALA A 398 -9.09 -2.39 8.47
C ALA A 398 -8.22 -3.10 7.43
N ALA A 399 -8.02 -4.39 7.65
CA ALA A 399 -7.63 -5.28 6.57
C ALA A 399 -8.79 -5.42 5.58
N PRO A 400 -8.54 -5.80 4.32
CA PRO A 400 -9.60 -6.15 3.39
C PRO A 400 -10.55 -7.16 4.02
N TYR A 401 -11.81 -6.78 4.15
CA TYR A 401 -12.84 -7.62 4.73
C TYR A 401 -13.92 -7.90 3.69
N ARG A 402 -14.09 -9.16 3.40
CA ARG A 402 -15.09 -9.65 2.46
C ARG A 402 -15.63 -10.99 2.96
N LEU A 403 -16.93 -11.19 2.86
CA LEU A 403 -17.53 -12.49 3.13
C LEU A 403 -17.30 -13.43 1.96
N GLY A 404 -16.93 -14.65 2.28
CA GLY A 404 -16.56 -15.64 1.28
C GLY A 404 -15.06 -15.61 0.95
N PHE A 405 -14.42 -16.72 1.17
CA PHE A 405 -12.98 -16.88 1.05
C PHE A 405 -12.40 -16.99 -0.38
N PRO A 406 -13.21 -17.16 -1.46
CA PRO A 406 -12.63 -17.32 -2.81
C PRO A 406 -11.73 -16.17 -3.26
N ASP A 407 -11.88 -14.99 -2.66
CA ASP A 407 -11.15 -13.78 -3.06
C ASP A 407 -10.06 -13.35 -2.08
N PHE A 408 -9.80 -14.17 -1.07
CA PHE A 408 -8.72 -13.86 -0.14
C PHE A 408 -7.37 -13.83 -0.86
N HIS A 409 -6.70 -12.70 -0.78
CA HIS A 409 -5.42 -12.47 -1.38
C HIS A 409 -4.50 -11.80 -0.37
N PRO A 410 -3.57 -12.54 0.25
CA PRO A 410 -2.71 -11.99 1.30
C PRO A 410 -1.91 -10.78 0.89
N GLU A 411 -1.46 -10.72 -0.37
CA GLU A 411 -0.75 -9.58 -0.92
C GLU A 411 -1.54 -8.28 -0.79
N LYS A 412 -2.83 -8.30 -1.12
CA LYS A 412 -3.70 -7.12 -0.99
C LYS A 412 -3.93 -6.71 0.46
N VAL A 413 -3.94 -7.69 1.35
CA VAL A 413 -4.14 -7.44 2.79
C VAL A 413 -2.88 -6.89 3.43
N LEU A 414 -1.72 -7.43 3.06
CA LEU A 414 -0.47 -7.23 3.76
C LEU A 414 0.60 -6.50 2.95
N GLY A 415 0.36 -6.25 1.66
CA GLY A 415 1.34 -5.64 0.77
C GLY A 415 2.52 -6.54 0.44
N PHE A 416 2.34 -7.84 0.53
CA PHE A 416 3.37 -8.80 0.14
C PHE A 416 3.32 -9.13 -1.33
N LEU A 417 4.48 -9.36 -1.91
CA LEU A 417 4.60 -10.17 -3.10
C LEU A 417 4.49 -11.67 -2.77
N PRO A 418 4.09 -12.53 -3.71
CA PRO A 418 3.88 -13.96 -3.48
C PRO A 418 5.05 -14.67 -2.79
N HIS A 419 6.29 -14.29 -3.08
CA HIS A 419 7.51 -14.88 -2.54
C HIS A 419 7.85 -14.43 -1.10
N GLU A 420 7.12 -13.45 -0.56
CA GLU A 420 7.34 -12.90 0.79
C GLU A 420 6.35 -13.44 1.82
N LEU A 421 5.42 -14.28 1.39
CA LEU A 421 4.38 -14.79 2.26
C LEU A 421 4.88 -15.83 3.26
N ASP A 422 4.12 -15.89 4.34
CA ASP A 422 4.37 -16.75 5.49
C ASP A 422 4.51 -18.23 5.14
N TYR A 423 5.72 -18.70 5.22
CA TYR A 423 6.10 -20.09 4.93
C TYR A 423 5.40 -21.11 5.84
N THR A 424 5.26 -20.84 7.14
CA THR A 424 4.69 -21.83 8.06
C THR A 424 3.20 -22.00 7.84
N HIS A 425 2.49 -20.91 7.64
CA HIS A 425 1.06 -20.94 7.40
C HIS A 425 0.73 -21.67 6.10
N LEU A 426 1.39 -21.30 5.02
CA LEU A 426 1.24 -21.95 3.72
C LEU A 426 1.70 -23.42 3.74
N ARG A 427 2.77 -23.72 4.48
CA ARG A 427 3.22 -25.12 4.69
C ARG A 427 2.22 -25.95 5.46
N MET A 428 1.48 -25.34 6.39
CA MET A 428 0.38 -26.02 7.08
C MET A 428 -0.79 -26.30 6.15
N ILE A 429 -1.17 -25.35 5.31
CA ILE A 429 -2.18 -25.52 4.25
C ILE A 429 -1.71 -26.61 3.28
N TRP A 430 -0.46 -26.55 2.81
CA TRP A 430 0.15 -27.56 1.95
C TRP A 430 0.10 -28.97 2.53
N ARG A 431 0.47 -29.14 3.80
CA ARG A 431 0.40 -30.44 4.47
C ARG A 431 -1.02 -30.97 4.53
N ARG A 432 -2.01 -30.11 4.72
CA ARG A 432 -3.44 -30.47 4.70
C ARG A 432 -3.88 -30.89 3.30
N TRP A 433 -3.51 -30.14 2.29
CA TRP A 433 -3.80 -30.49 0.89
C TRP A 433 -3.14 -31.81 0.48
N LYS A 434 -1.88 -32.02 0.83
CA LYS A 434 -1.18 -33.28 0.58
C LYS A 434 -1.85 -34.46 1.29
N LYS A 435 -2.40 -34.24 2.48
CA LYS A 435 -3.17 -35.27 3.21
C LYS A 435 -4.48 -35.56 2.50
N LYS A 436 -5.20 -34.52 2.02
CA LYS A 436 -6.43 -34.68 1.23
C LYS A 436 -6.18 -35.37 -0.10
N ALA A 437 -5.11 -35.01 -0.80
CA ALA A 437 -4.74 -35.61 -2.07
C ALA A 437 -4.39 -37.12 -1.96
N LYS A 438 -4.05 -37.58 -0.77
CA LYS A 438 -3.84 -39.02 -0.51
C LYS A 438 -5.15 -39.81 -0.30
N LEU A 439 -6.25 -39.10 0.02
CA LEU A 439 -7.56 -39.74 0.14
C LEU A 439 -8.07 -40.08 -1.26
N ARG A 440 -8.40 -41.34 -1.50
CA ARG A 440 -8.99 -41.79 -2.77
C ARG A 440 -10.38 -42.32 -2.50
N ILE A 441 -11.33 -41.85 -3.30
CA ILE A 441 -12.71 -42.31 -3.32
C ILE A 441 -12.94 -42.88 -4.71
N PHE A 442 -13.32 -44.17 -4.79
CA PHE A 442 -13.45 -44.91 -6.06
C PHE A 442 -12.18 -44.80 -6.94
N GLY A 443 -10.99 -44.84 -6.33
CA GLY A 443 -9.75 -44.74 -7.04
C GLY A 443 -9.30 -43.32 -7.48
N GLN A 444 -10.17 -42.29 -7.30
CA GLN A 444 -9.89 -40.91 -7.64
C GLN A 444 -9.42 -40.15 -6.40
N PRO A 445 -8.35 -39.36 -6.51
CA PRO A 445 -7.89 -38.54 -5.40
C PRO A 445 -8.89 -37.42 -5.10
N VAL A 446 -9.12 -37.18 -3.80
CA VAL A 446 -9.87 -36.03 -3.32
C VAL A 446 -8.94 -34.83 -3.38
N THR A 447 -9.15 -33.95 -4.34
CA THR A 447 -8.35 -32.74 -4.49
C THR A 447 -8.94 -31.60 -3.66
N PRO A 448 -8.13 -30.59 -3.26
CA PRO A 448 -8.65 -29.39 -2.62
C PRO A 448 -9.61 -28.57 -3.50
N PHE A 449 -9.75 -28.94 -4.75
CA PHE A 449 -10.55 -28.28 -5.77
C PHE A 449 -11.86 -29.02 -6.08
N GLY A 450 -12.32 -29.88 -5.17
CA GLY A 450 -13.59 -30.54 -5.30
C GLY A 450 -14.78 -29.59 -5.21
N VAL A 451 -15.96 -30.07 -5.59
CA VAL A 451 -17.22 -29.33 -5.41
C VAL A 451 -17.42 -29.05 -3.92
N ASP A 452 -17.54 -27.78 -3.55
CA ASP A 452 -17.53 -27.29 -2.16
C ASP A 452 -18.44 -28.06 -1.19
N PRO A 453 -19.71 -28.41 -1.51
CA PRO A 453 -20.57 -29.23 -0.64
C PRO A 453 -20.05 -30.64 -0.39
N ILE A 454 -19.48 -31.26 -1.43
CA ILE A 454 -18.94 -32.63 -1.36
C ILE A 454 -17.67 -32.63 -0.53
N ASP A 455 -16.80 -31.63 -0.71
CA ASP A 455 -15.55 -31.53 0.03
C ASP A 455 -15.80 -31.22 1.51
N LYS A 456 -16.77 -30.37 1.83
CA LYS A 456 -17.23 -30.13 3.20
C LYS A 456 -17.75 -31.40 3.87
N ALA A 457 -18.59 -32.15 3.18
CA ALA A 457 -19.11 -33.42 3.67
C ALA A 457 -17.99 -34.44 3.93
N LEU A 458 -17.10 -34.62 2.97
CA LEU A 458 -15.93 -35.51 3.08
C LEU A 458 -14.97 -35.06 4.18
N THR A 459 -14.72 -33.78 4.31
CA THR A 459 -13.85 -33.22 5.35
C THR A 459 -14.41 -33.49 6.75
N THR A 460 -15.73 -33.42 6.90
CA THR A 460 -16.41 -33.70 8.15
C THR A 460 -16.41 -35.20 8.45
N LEU A 461 -16.74 -36.04 7.47
CA LEU A 461 -16.84 -37.50 7.60
C LEU A 461 -15.46 -38.14 7.95
N PHE A 462 -14.41 -37.71 7.28
CA PHE A 462 -13.05 -38.24 7.51
C PHE A 462 -12.28 -37.47 8.60
N ARG A 463 -12.96 -36.57 9.33
CA ARG A 463 -12.35 -35.73 10.37
C ARG A 463 -11.06 -35.03 9.89
N VAL A 464 -10.97 -34.74 8.63
CA VAL A 464 -9.92 -33.93 8.04
C VAL A 464 -10.30 -32.49 8.36
N LYS A 465 -10.20 -32.10 9.62
CA LYS A 465 -10.39 -30.72 10.04
C LYS A 465 -9.42 -29.88 9.24
N GLY A 466 -9.90 -29.15 8.31
CA GLY A 466 -9.09 -28.32 7.51
C GLY A 466 -9.84 -27.06 7.17
N ASP A 467 -9.16 -25.98 7.27
CA ASP A 467 -9.52 -24.79 6.57
C ASP A 467 -9.38 -25.15 5.11
N PHE A 468 -10.50 -25.36 4.50
CA PHE A 468 -10.58 -25.54 3.09
C PHE A 468 -10.54 -24.13 2.51
N VAL A 469 -9.43 -23.78 1.89
CA VAL A 469 -9.31 -22.54 1.13
C VAL A 469 -9.46 -22.94 -0.34
N PRO A 470 -10.61 -22.71 -0.96
CA PRO A 470 -10.82 -23.03 -2.37
C PRO A 470 -10.13 -22.02 -3.30
N ASP A 471 -9.23 -21.20 -2.80
CA ASP A 471 -8.60 -20.14 -3.56
C ASP A 471 -7.35 -20.64 -4.28
N PHE A 472 -7.43 -20.71 -5.61
CA PHE A 472 -6.30 -21.04 -6.49
C PHE A 472 -5.14 -20.07 -6.37
N ARG A 473 -5.35 -18.83 -5.92
CA ARG A 473 -4.33 -17.81 -5.78
C ARG A 473 -3.34 -18.09 -4.67
N LEU A 474 -3.72 -18.87 -3.66
CA LEU A 474 -2.78 -19.38 -2.66
C LEU A 474 -1.72 -20.34 -3.26
N ILE A 475 -1.96 -20.83 -4.47
CA ILE A 475 -1.01 -21.71 -5.16
C ILE A 475 0.27 -20.97 -5.50
N ASP A 476 0.18 -19.74 -5.97
CA ASP A 476 1.34 -18.92 -6.30
C ASP A 476 2.22 -18.67 -5.07
N TYR A 477 1.58 -18.38 -3.96
CA TYR A 477 2.25 -18.16 -2.69
C TYR A 477 2.95 -19.42 -2.18
N LEU A 478 2.29 -20.56 -2.30
CA LEU A 478 2.87 -21.85 -1.92
C LEU A 478 4.17 -22.15 -2.65
N VAL A 479 4.21 -21.90 -3.95
CA VAL A 479 5.40 -22.17 -4.75
C VAL A 479 6.55 -21.25 -4.37
N SER A 480 6.29 -19.97 -4.26
CA SER A 480 7.32 -18.98 -3.92
C SER A 480 7.98 -19.29 -2.59
N VAL A 481 7.18 -19.72 -1.62
CA VAL A 481 7.65 -20.05 -0.27
C VAL A 481 8.36 -21.43 -0.20
N MET A 482 7.91 -22.40 -0.98
CA MET A 482 8.50 -23.74 -0.98
C MET A 482 9.80 -23.82 -1.80
N SER A 483 10.09 -22.82 -2.61
CA SER A 483 11.21 -22.82 -3.55
C SER A 483 12.52 -22.39 -2.92
N THR A 484 12.49 -21.59 -1.85
CA THR A 484 13.68 -21.12 -1.14
C THR A 484 13.90 -21.93 0.14
N ASN A 485 15.07 -22.51 0.30
CA ASN A 485 15.44 -23.19 1.54
C ASN A 485 15.92 -22.20 2.60
N LYS A 486 16.47 -21.07 2.18
CA LYS A 486 16.95 -19.98 3.03
C LYS A 486 16.65 -18.66 2.37
N CYS A 487 16.25 -17.68 3.18
CA CYS A 487 16.00 -16.32 2.74
C CYS A 487 16.96 -15.38 3.48
N PRO A 488 18.19 -15.16 3.00
CA PRO A 488 19.19 -14.38 3.72
C PRO A 488 19.00 -12.86 3.58
N ALA A 489 17.82 -12.39 3.22
CA ALA A 489 17.59 -11.00 2.86
C ALA A 489 17.74 -10.03 4.04
N LEU A 490 17.47 -10.47 5.27
CA LEU A 490 17.48 -9.65 6.48
C LEU A 490 18.58 -10.10 7.49
N ASP A 491 19.72 -10.57 7.03
CA ASP A 491 20.81 -11.02 7.91
C ASP A 491 21.81 -9.91 8.29
N GLY A 492 21.53 -8.67 7.89
CA GLY A 492 22.39 -7.51 8.17
C GLY A 492 23.62 -7.39 7.29
N LYS A 493 23.79 -8.22 6.27
CA LYS A 493 24.99 -8.25 5.41
C LYS A 493 24.72 -7.66 4.04
N PRO A 494 25.61 -6.81 3.52
CA PRO A 494 25.51 -6.32 2.15
C PRO A 494 25.49 -7.46 1.13
N GLY A 495 24.71 -7.32 0.07
CA GLY A 495 24.63 -8.29 -1.03
C GLY A 495 23.68 -9.49 -0.78
N ASN A 496 23.07 -9.61 0.39
CA ASN A 496 22.12 -10.67 0.67
C ASN A 496 20.82 -10.55 -0.15
N ILE A 497 20.36 -9.34 -0.43
CA ILE A 497 19.20 -9.09 -1.31
C ILE A 497 19.50 -9.56 -2.74
N ASP A 498 20.70 -9.30 -3.26
CA ASP A 498 21.10 -9.74 -4.59
C ASP A 498 21.17 -11.28 -4.67
N ARG A 499 21.60 -11.94 -3.60
CA ARG A 499 21.57 -13.39 -3.51
C ARG A 499 20.13 -13.91 -3.52
N LEU A 500 19.21 -13.30 -2.75
CA LEU A 500 17.81 -13.67 -2.77
C LEU A 500 17.20 -13.49 -4.16
N ARG A 501 17.47 -12.37 -4.83
CA ARG A 501 17.00 -12.13 -6.21
C ARG A 501 17.48 -13.22 -7.15
N LYS A 502 18.77 -13.58 -7.06
CA LYS A 502 19.34 -14.63 -7.89
C LYS A 502 18.68 -15.97 -7.62
N ASP A 503 18.53 -16.38 -6.36
CA ASP A 503 17.88 -17.64 -5.97
C ASP A 503 16.44 -17.70 -6.49
N LEU A 504 15.68 -16.58 -6.38
CA LEU A 504 14.31 -16.48 -6.90
C LEU A 504 14.26 -16.47 -8.44
N SER A 505 15.22 -15.84 -9.10
CA SER A 505 15.37 -15.84 -10.55
C SER A 505 15.70 -17.23 -11.09
N ASP A 506 16.62 -17.95 -10.47
CA ASP A 506 16.99 -19.33 -10.82
C ASP A 506 15.78 -20.29 -10.70
N LEU A 507 14.84 -19.99 -9.81
CA LEU A 507 13.59 -20.73 -9.66
C LEU A 507 12.51 -20.33 -10.69
N GLY A 508 12.73 -19.28 -11.48
CA GLY A 508 11.78 -18.78 -12.48
C GLY A 508 10.57 -18.07 -11.92
N VAL A 509 10.57 -17.70 -10.62
CA VAL A 509 9.48 -17.00 -9.93
C VAL A 509 9.72 -15.50 -9.80
N PHE A 510 10.88 -15.03 -10.24
CA PHE A 510 11.32 -13.65 -10.14
C PHE A 510 12.25 -13.28 -11.31
N ASP A 511 12.58 -12.03 -11.46
CA ASP A 511 13.60 -11.56 -12.38
C ASP A 511 14.58 -10.66 -11.63
N GLU A 512 15.87 -10.75 -11.91
CA GLU A 512 16.92 -10.00 -11.22
C GLU A 512 16.74 -8.47 -11.32
N LYS A 513 16.02 -8.00 -12.34
CA LYS A 513 15.70 -6.57 -12.51
C LYS A 513 14.59 -6.09 -11.59
N MET A 514 13.86 -6.99 -10.93
CA MET A 514 12.81 -6.65 -9.98
C MET A 514 13.39 -6.45 -8.59
N ALA A 515 12.76 -5.59 -7.78
CA ALA A 515 13.12 -5.42 -6.38
C ALA A 515 12.36 -6.42 -5.51
N PRO A 516 13.00 -7.15 -4.57
CA PRO A 516 12.32 -7.86 -3.52
C PRO A 516 11.51 -6.89 -2.67
N TYR A 517 10.36 -7.34 -2.23
CA TYR A 517 9.45 -6.53 -1.43
C TYR A 517 9.33 -7.11 -0.02
N PHE A 518 9.47 -6.26 0.99
CA PHE A 518 9.30 -6.63 2.39
C PHE A 518 8.14 -5.84 3.00
N LEU A 519 7.43 -6.42 3.95
CA LEU A 519 6.30 -5.78 4.61
C LEU A 519 6.68 -4.45 5.28
N TYR A 520 7.88 -4.38 5.82
CA TYR A 520 8.44 -3.17 6.39
C TYR A 520 9.79 -2.89 5.72
N ARG A 521 9.73 -2.20 4.61
CA ARG A 521 10.88 -1.97 3.75
C ARG A 521 11.71 -0.78 4.20
N LEU A 522 13.02 -0.93 4.18
CA LEU A 522 13.94 0.20 4.29
C LEU A 522 13.94 1.00 2.98
N ARG A 523 13.63 2.28 3.06
CA ARG A 523 13.72 3.21 1.93
C ARG A 523 14.95 4.09 2.05
N GLU A 524 15.73 4.16 0.98
CA GLU A 524 16.84 5.06 0.82
C GLU A 524 16.40 6.31 0.08
N PHE A 525 15.92 7.30 0.81
CA PHE A 525 15.57 8.60 0.23
C PHE A 525 16.65 9.66 0.48
N SER A 526 17.93 9.28 0.54
CA SER A 526 19.02 10.20 0.83
C SER A 526 19.07 11.41 -0.10
N LYS A 527 18.73 11.22 -1.39
CA LYS A 527 18.61 12.30 -2.38
C LYS A 527 17.47 13.28 -2.09
N MET A 528 16.49 12.86 -1.28
CA MET A 528 15.34 13.65 -0.86
C MET A 528 15.48 14.13 0.59
N GLY A 529 16.63 13.93 1.22
CA GLY A 529 16.86 14.24 2.63
C GLY A 529 16.12 13.30 3.58
N PHE A 530 15.92 12.03 3.19
CA PHE A 530 15.10 11.10 3.93
C PHE A 530 15.68 9.69 3.88
N SER A 531 16.04 9.12 5.04
CA SER A 531 16.37 7.70 5.20
C SER A 531 15.48 7.09 6.27
N GLY A 532 14.85 5.96 5.98
CA GLY A 532 13.93 5.32 6.93
C GLY A 532 13.15 4.14 6.34
N PHE A 533 11.95 3.93 6.88
CA PHE A 533 11.15 2.74 6.65
C PHE A 533 9.81 3.06 6.01
N GLU A 534 9.34 2.16 5.16
CA GLU A 534 8.01 2.17 4.60
C GLU A 534 7.18 1.05 5.23
N GLY A 535 6.09 1.41 5.89
CA GLY A 535 5.08 0.46 6.36
C GLY A 535 4.03 0.24 5.27
N ARG A 536 4.12 -0.88 4.56
CA ARG A 536 3.23 -1.20 3.45
C ARG A 536 2.31 -2.36 3.82
N HIS A 537 1.25 -2.06 4.52
CA HIS A 537 0.26 -3.03 4.98
C HIS A 537 -1.16 -2.63 4.58
N TYR A 538 -1.31 -2.02 3.44
CA TYR A 538 -2.57 -1.63 2.77
C TYR A 538 -3.69 -1.28 3.75
N SER A 539 -3.51 -0.16 4.44
CA SER A 539 -4.40 0.24 5.51
C SER A 539 -5.58 1.03 4.97
N LEU A 540 -6.77 0.62 5.34
CA LEU A 540 -7.99 1.38 5.18
C LEU A 540 -8.38 1.97 6.52
N PHE A 541 -8.42 3.30 6.59
CA PHE A 541 -8.82 4.04 7.77
C PHE A 541 -10.24 4.52 7.63
N GLN A 542 -11.07 4.34 8.66
CA GLN A 542 -12.40 4.92 8.68
C GLN A 542 -12.34 6.43 8.93
N ASN A 543 -11.37 6.85 9.73
CA ASN A 543 -11.12 8.24 10.07
C ASN A 543 -9.63 8.54 9.99
N MET A 544 -9.24 9.53 9.20
CA MET A 544 -7.83 9.90 9.04
C MET A 544 -7.30 10.61 10.28
N GLY A 545 -8.06 11.55 10.82
CA GLY A 545 -7.63 12.40 11.93
C GLY A 545 -7.40 11.67 13.25
N THR A 546 -8.00 10.50 13.45
CA THR A 546 -7.83 9.68 14.65
C THR A 546 -7.19 8.33 14.36
N ASP A 547 -7.75 7.54 13.45
CA ASP A 547 -7.27 6.18 13.21
C ASP A 547 -5.91 6.17 12.54
N MET A 548 -5.74 6.92 11.43
CA MET A 548 -4.45 7.04 10.77
C MET A 548 -3.43 7.75 11.66
N ALA A 549 -3.83 8.83 12.34
CA ALA A 549 -2.93 9.54 13.25
C ALA A 549 -2.37 8.61 14.33
N ASN A 550 -3.21 7.79 14.97
CA ASN A 550 -2.77 6.84 15.98
C ASN A 550 -1.99 5.65 15.39
N ALA A 551 -2.30 5.21 14.18
CA ALA A 551 -1.48 4.21 13.48
C ALA A 551 -0.06 4.74 13.22
N VAL A 552 0.08 5.98 12.78
CA VAL A 552 1.39 6.62 12.58
C VAL A 552 2.14 6.76 13.91
N ASN A 553 1.46 7.20 14.97
CA ASN A 553 2.04 7.28 16.30
C ASN A 553 2.58 5.93 16.78
N LEU A 554 1.81 4.87 16.60
CA LEU A 554 2.22 3.51 16.95
C LEU A 554 3.41 3.04 16.09
N GLN A 555 3.43 3.36 14.81
CA GLN A 555 4.52 3.01 13.90
C GLN A 555 5.82 3.69 14.32
N ILE A 556 5.76 4.97 14.73
CA ILE A 556 6.91 5.70 15.28
C ILE A 556 7.41 5.03 16.55
N LEU A 557 6.50 4.76 17.50
CA LEU A 557 6.83 4.15 18.80
C LEU A 557 7.53 2.79 18.63
N VAL A 558 6.97 1.89 17.80
CA VAL A 558 7.56 0.56 17.62
C VAL A 558 8.87 0.62 16.85
N THR A 559 9.04 1.58 15.94
CA THR A 559 10.31 1.79 15.23
C THR A 559 11.38 2.32 16.19
N ALA A 560 11.07 3.34 17.01
CA ALA A 560 11.97 3.84 18.04
C ALA A 560 12.35 2.75 19.05
N LEU A 561 11.38 1.94 19.50
CA LEU A 561 11.61 0.81 20.39
C LEU A 561 12.55 -0.24 19.76
N ALA A 562 12.36 -0.54 18.48
CA ALA A 562 13.24 -1.47 17.77
C ALA A 562 14.69 -0.96 17.71
N PHE A 563 14.90 0.32 17.41
CA PHE A 563 16.23 0.95 17.49
C PHE A 563 16.82 0.89 18.90
N LYS A 564 16.02 1.21 19.91
CA LYS A 564 16.44 1.14 21.32
C LYS A 564 16.91 -0.27 21.69
N LEU A 565 16.12 -1.29 21.36
CA LEU A 565 16.45 -2.69 21.64
C LEU A 565 17.73 -3.13 20.91
N ALA A 566 17.87 -2.77 19.62
CA ALA A 566 19.05 -3.07 18.83
C ALA A 566 20.31 -2.40 19.37
N LEU A 567 20.27 -1.09 19.65
CA LEU A 567 21.40 -0.30 20.12
C LEU A 567 21.81 -0.62 21.57
N LEU A 568 20.89 -1.10 22.39
CA LEU A 568 21.21 -1.65 23.73
C LEU A 568 21.74 -3.09 23.69
N GLY A 569 21.71 -3.75 22.53
CA GLY A 569 22.07 -5.16 22.39
C GLY A 569 21.10 -6.11 23.11
N ARG A 570 19.88 -5.64 23.37
CA ARG A 570 18.82 -6.48 23.96
C ARG A 570 18.21 -7.46 22.95
N VAL A 571 18.31 -7.13 21.68
CA VAL A 571 17.94 -7.97 20.53
C VAL A 571 19.05 -7.87 19.50
N SER A 572 19.44 -9.00 18.94
CA SER A 572 20.47 -9.14 17.91
C SER A 572 19.97 -9.95 16.73
N HIS A 573 20.71 -9.99 15.64
CA HIS A 573 20.42 -10.86 14.50
C HIS A 573 20.38 -12.35 14.87
N HIS A 574 21.11 -12.76 15.90
CA HIS A 574 21.06 -14.11 16.44
C HIS A 574 19.74 -14.46 17.12
N ASP A 575 19.10 -13.47 17.74
CA ASP A 575 17.84 -13.66 18.43
C ASP A 575 16.65 -13.78 17.47
N ILE A 576 16.82 -13.28 16.24
CA ILE A 576 15.85 -13.38 15.14
C ILE A 576 16.61 -13.80 13.89
N PRO A 577 16.99 -15.09 13.75
CA PRO A 577 17.67 -15.56 12.55
C PRO A 577 16.87 -15.33 11.28
N ASP A 578 17.54 -14.98 10.19
CA ASP A 578 16.93 -14.87 8.88
C ASP A 578 16.82 -16.24 8.21
N ASP A 579 15.82 -16.97 8.63
CA ASP A 579 15.51 -18.34 8.20
C ASP A 579 14.03 -18.42 7.86
N PRO A 580 13.60 -19.07 6.78
CA PRO A 580 12.20 -19.14 6.36
C PRO A 580 11.25 -19.67 7.43
N PHE A 581 11.71 -20.50 8.36
CA PHE A 581 10.91 -20.96 9.50
C PHE A 581 10.63 -19.84 10.49
N ILE A 582 11.65 -19.07 10.82
CA ILE A 582 11.58 -17.99 11.79
C ILE A 582 10.82 -16.81 11.22
N GLU A 583 11.08 -16.48 9.98
CA GLU A 583 10.30 -15.49 9.24
C GLU A 583 8.81 -15.84 9.22
N SER A 584 8.54 -17.10 8.96
CA SER A 584 7.20 -17.65 8.92
C SER A 584 6.47 -17.59 10.27
N GLU A 585 7.14 -17.88 11.38
CA GLU A 585 6.56 -17.73 12.73
C GLU A 585 6.17 -16.28 13.02
N ARG A 586 6.99 -15.34 12.59
CA ARG A 586 6.75 -13.91 12.72
C ARG A 586 5.54 -13.45 11.91
N ARG A 587 5.47 -13.87 10.65
CA ARG A 587 4.46 -13.41 9.69
C ARG A 587 3.09 -14.06 9.86
N GLN A 588 3.01 -15.30 10.37
CA GLN A 588 1.72 -15.95 10.57
C GLN A 588 0.81 -15.20 11.57
N ALA A 589 1.41 -14.50 12.55
CA ALA A 589 0.66 -13.69 13.49
C ALA A 589 0.00 -12.49 12.78
N ILE A 590 0.72 -11.85 11.86
CA ILE A 590 0.22 -10.75 11.03
C ILE A 590 -0.92 -11.27 10.16
N PHE A 591 -0.68 -12.35 9.45
CA PHE A 591 -1.64 -12.96 8.55
C PHE A 591 -2.91 -13.40 9.30
N GLY A 592 -2.77 -14.06 10.45
CA GLY A 592 -3.90 -14.47 11.27
C GLY A 592 -4.72 -13.28 11.77
N SER A 593 -4.06 -12.18 12.15
CA SER A 593 -4.74 -10.96 12.58
C SER A 593 -5.48 -10.30 11.42
N ALA A 594 -4.87 -10.26 10.23
CA ALA A 594 -5.45 -9.66 9.03
C ALA A 594 -6.75 -10.34 8.58
N ILE A 595 -6.83 -11.66 8.67
CA ILE A 595 -7.98 -12.45 8.19
C ILE A 595 -8.88 -12.96 9.31
N GLY A 596 -8.64 -12.54 10.56
CA GLY A 596 -9.48 -12.92 11.70
C GLY A 596 -9.32 -14.37 12.14
N ILE A 597 -8.19 -15.04 11.86
CA ILE A 597 -7.89 -16.36 12.43
C ILE A 597 -7.55 -16.18 13.90
N PRO A 598 -8.28 -16.82 14.84
CA PRO A 598 -8.14 -16.53 16.27
C PRO A 598 -6.85 -17.08 16.88
N THR A 599 -6.17 -18.01 16.22
CA THR A 599 -4.99 -18.68 16.79
C THR A 599 -3.94 -18.97 15.73
N PHE A 600 -2.67 -18.88 16.14
CA PHE A 600 -1.53 -19.31 15.35
C PHE A 600 -0.64 -20.27 16.15
N TYR A 601 0.43 -20.78 15.52
CA TYR A 601 1.27 -21.80 16.11
C TYR A 601 2.73 -21.41 16.03
N VAL A 602 3.42 -21.46 17.18
CA VAL A 602 4.85 -21.21 17.32
C VAL A 602 5.55 -22.51 17.72
N LEU A 603 6.69 -22.81 17.16
CA LEU A 603 7.47 -23.97 17.55
C LEU A 603 7.92 -23.80 19.02
N LYS A 604 7.73 -24.81 19.87
CA LYS A 604 8.07 -24.73 21.29
C LYS A 604 9.55 -24.41 21.51
N GLU A 605 10.40 -25.02 20.71
CA GLU A 605 11.84 -24.79 20.72
C GLU A 605 12.26 -23.93 19.51
N THR A 606 11.52 -22.83 19.27
CA THR A 606 11.91 -21.88 18.22
C THR A 606 13.26 -21.24 18.52
N SER A 607 14.06 -21.00 17.50
CA SER A 607 15.28 -20.18 17.62
C SER A 607 15.01 -18.67 17.59
N ASN A 608 13.72 -18.26 17.40
CA ASN A 608 13.32 -16.87 17.53
C ASN A 608 13.18 -16.48 19.02
N VAL A 609 14.29 -16.04 19.59
CA VAL A 609 14.36 -15.63 21.01
C VAL A 609 13.45 -14.44 21.29
N PHE A 610 13.32 -13.51 20.32
CA PHE A 610 12.45 -12.36 20.48
C PHE A 610 10.97 -12.77 20.54
N MET A 611 10.55 -13.73 19.72
CA MET A 611 9.20 -14.33 19.81
C MET A 611 8.97 -14.96 21.19
N LYS A 612 9.93 -15.73 21.72
CA LYS A 612 9.82 -16.29 23.07
C LYS A 612 9.61 -15.20 24.12
N ARG A 613 10.35 -14.09 24.03
CA ARG A 613 10.20 -12.94 24.92
C ARG A 613 8.81 -12.30 24.84
N ILE A 614 8.21 -12.19 23.65
CA ILE A 614 6.82 -11.74 23.50
C ILE A 614 5.87 -12.73 24.17
N LEU A 615 6.10 -14.02 23.98
CA LEU A 615 5.26 -15.08 24.55
C LEU A 615 5.32 -15.12 26.09
N GLU A 616 6.40 -14.68 26.73
CA GLU A 616 6.48 -14.51 28.20
C GLU A 616 5.47 -13.48 28.72
N HIS A 617 5.12 -12.47 27.89
CA HIS A 617 4.09 -11.48 28.19
C HIS A 617 2.68 -11.91 27.75
N THR A 618 2.56 -13.06 27.05
CA THR A 618 1.31 -13.55 26.45
C THR A 618 0.66 -14.58 27.37
N ARG A 619 -0.64 -14.41 27.65
CA ARG A 619 -1.40 -15.36 28.47
C ARG A 619 -2.04 -16.46 27.63
N GLY A 620 -2.47 -17.54 28.28
CA GLY A 620 -3.29 -18.57 27.66
C GLY A 620 -2.55 -19.47 26.67
N LEU A 621 -1.24 -19.53 26.71
CA LEU A 621 -0.44 -20.42 25.88
C LEU A 621 -0.79 -21.89 26.17
N ARG A 622 -1.00 -22.68 25.14
CA ARG A 622 -1.32 -24.09 25.27
C ARG A 622 -0.52 -24.92 24.27
N GLN A 623 -0.05 -26.08 24.72
CA GLN A 623 0.54 -27.06 23.80
C GLN A 623 -0.52 -27.53 22.77
N SER A 624 -0.15 -27.57 21.50
CA SER A 624 -1.05 -28.00 20.44
C SER A 624 -1.26 -29.52 20.53
N ARG A 625 -2.51 -29.97 20.65
CA ARG A 625 -2.84 -31.41 20.60
C ARG A 625 -2.58 -32.02 19.20
N ARG A 626 -2.64 -31.21 18.15
CA ARG A 626 -2.46 -31.67 16.77
C ARG A 626 -1.02 -31.66 16.31
N TYR A 627 -0.23 -30.75 16.84
CA TYR A 627 1.19 -30.55 16.54
C TYR A 627 1.95 -30.52 17.88
N PRO A 628 2.42 -31.67 18.41
CA PRO A 628 2.98 -31.77 19.76
C PRO A 628 4.14 -30.81 20.03
N ASP A 629 4.90 -30.47 18.98
CA ASP A 629 6.06 -29.60 19.10
C ASP A 629 5.73 -28.11 19.02
N TYR A 630 4.42 -27.76 18.89
CA TYR A 630 3.98 -26.38 18.75
C TYR A 630 3.13 -25.91 19.92
N LEU A 631 3.33 -24.65 20.30
CA LEU A 631 2.44 -23.88 21.15
C LEU A 631 1.32 -23.29 20.28
N ARG A 632 0.09 -23.35 20.77
CA ARG A 632 -1.04 -22.61 20.21
C ARG A 632 -1.17 -21.30 20.95
N VAL A 633 -1.13 -20.21 20.19
CA VAL A 633 -1.21 -18.84 20.68
C VAL A 633 -2.54 -18.24 20.21
N TYR A 634 -3.23 -17.53 21.09
CA TYR A 634 -4.40 -16.73 20.71
C TYR A 634 -3.95 -15.36 20.24
N ASN A 635 -4.42 -14.92 19.08
CA ASN A 635 -4.03 -13.63 18.50
C ASN A 635 -4.33 -12.47 19.46
N GLN A 636 -5.50 -12.42 20.05
CA GLN A 636 -5.88 -11.37 21.02
C GLN A 636 -4.91 -11.30 22.20
N GLU A 637 -4.53 -12.46 22.78
CA GLU A 637 -3.58 -12.50 23.90
C GLU A 637 -2.16 -12.14 23.47
N TYR A 638 -1.78 -12.45 22.22
CA TYR A 638 -0.52 -12.02 21.65
C TYR A 638 -0.47 -10.50 21.50
N LEU A 639 -1.53 -9.87 20.98
CA LEU A 639 -1.62 -8.41 20.87
C LEU A 639 -1.52 -7.73 22.24
N ILE A 640 -2.18 -8.27 23.25
CA ILE A 640 -2.06 -7.78 24.63
C ILE A 640 -0.63 -8.00 25.17
N GLY A 641 0.00 -9.11 24.82
CA GLY A 641 1.40 -9.40 25.13
C GLY A 641 2.35 -8.37 24.55
N LEU A 642 2.13 -7.96 23.30
CA LEU A 642 2.90 -6.89 22.65
C LEU A 642 2.75 -5.55 23.37
N ILE A 643 1.54 -5.17 23.79
CA ILE A 643 1.33 -3.94 24.58
C ILE A 643 2.12 -4.02 25.90
N ARG A 644 2.07 -5.15 26.61
CA ARG A 644 2.84 -5.35 27.85
C ARG A 644 4.34 -5.25 27.61
N LEU A 645 4.83 -5.79 26.49
CA LEU A 645 6.23 -5.66 26.11
C LEU A 645 6.60 -4.18 25.84
N ILE A 646 5.75 -3.43 25.13
CA ILE A 646 5.94 -1.98 24.93
C ILE A 646 6.00 -1.26 26.28
N GLN A 647 5.12 -1.57 27.22
CA GLN A 647 5.10 -0.97 28.54
C GLN A 647 6.33 -1.33 29.38
N ALA A 648 6.84 -2.56 29.26
CA ALA A 648 8.03 -3.01 29.99
C ALA A 648 9.34 -2.44 29.45
N GLU A 649 9.48 -2.34 28.10
CA GLU A 649 10.74 -1.99 27.45
C GLU A 649 10.78 -0.58 26.86
N GLY A 650 9.64 0.04 26.66
CA GLY A 650 9.46 1.32 25.98
C GLY A 650 8.64 2.33 26.75
N SER A 651 8.46 2.19 28.08
CA SER A 651 7.70 3.16 28.88
C SER A 651 8.26 4.59 28.79
N ASP A 652 9.57 4.73 28.75
CA ASP A 652 10.25 6.01 28.51
C ASP A 652 9.93 6.62 27.13
N LEU A 653 9.81 5.80 26.11
CA LEU A 653 9.39 6.24 24.77
C LEU A 653 7.93 6.64 24.74
N VAL A 654 7.06 5.88 25.40
CA VAL A 654 5.63 6.21 25.52
C VAL A 654 5.44 7.56 26.22
N GLU A 655 6.22 7.82 27.27
CA GLU A 655 6.20 9.10 28.00
C GLU A 655 6.76 10.23 27.14
N MET A 656 7.93 10.03 26.52
CA MET A 656 8.59 11.02 25.66
C MET A 656 7.70 11.43 24.47
N LEU A 657 6.98 10.48 23.88
CA LEU A 657 6.14 10.68 22.69
C LEU A 657 4.68 11.06 23.06
N ASP A 658 4.38 11.18 24.36
CA ASP A 658 3.03 11.46 24.91
C ASP A 658 1.94 10.50 24.34
N LEU A 659 2.24 9.20 24.28
CA LEU A 659 1.38 8.19 23.66
C LEU A 659 0.59 7.33 24.65
N LYS A 660 0.50 7.73 25.93
CA LYS A 660 -0.20 6.93 26.96
C LYS A 660 -1.67 6.70 26.62
N GLU A 661 -2.35 7.74 26.14
CA GLU A 661 -3.76 7.62 25.72
C GLU A 661 -3.93 6.76 24.46
N ALA A 662 -3.02 6.86 23.49
CA ALA A 662 -3.03 6.02 22.30
C ALA A 662 -2.85 4.53 22.64
N ILE A 663 -1.97 4.19 23.60
CA ILE A 663 -1.79 2.82 24.08
C ILE A 663 -3.05 2.31 24.82
N ASN A 664 -3.71 3.15 25.61
CA ASN A 664 -4.96 2.79 26.26
C ASN A 664 -6.09 2.55 25.23
N ASP A 665 -6.20 3.43 24.23
CA ASP A 665 -7.15 3.27 23.12
C ASP A 665 -6.89 1.98 22.33
N LEU A 666 -5.63 1.68 22.04
CA LEU A 666 -5.23 0.43 21.38
C LEU A 666 -5.65 -0.79 22.20
N GLY A 667 -5.44 -0.76 23.52
CA GLY A 667 -5.87 -1.82 24.42
C GLY A 667 -7.38 -2.07 24.36
N ARG A 668 -8.19 -1.00 24.36
CA ARG A 668 -9.64 -1.08 24.22
C ARG A 668 -10.07 -1.66 22.88
N ARG A 669 -9.43 -1.25 21.77
CA ARG A 669 -9.69 -1.79 20.41
C ARG A 669 -9.39 -3.28 20.30
N ILE A 670 -8.42 -3.77 21.04
CA ILE A 670 -8.09 -5.21 21.08
C ILE A 670 -9.08 -5.99 21.97
N GLN A 671 -9.50 -5.42 23.08
CA GLN A 671 -10.40 -6.09 24.04
C GLN A 671 -11.85 -6.13 23.53
N GLU A 672 -12.31 -5.06 22.90
CA GLU A 672 -13.66 -4.89 22.39
C GLU A 672 -13.65 -4.58 20.88
N PRO A 673 -13.15 -5.53 20.05
CA PRO A 673 -12.87 -5.25 18.64
C PRO A 673 -14.13 -4.96 17.82
N GLN A 674 -15.29 -5.48 18.20
CA GLN A 674 -16.54 -5.26 17.45
C GLN A 674 -16.99 -3.80 17.51
N GLU A 675 -16.73 -3.11 18.62
CA GLU A 675 -17.17 -1.73 18.82
C GLU A 675 -16.09 -0.72 18.45
N PHE A 676 -14.83 -0.97 18.85
CA PHE A 676 -13.79 0.06 18.80
C PHE A 676 -12.76 -0.15 17.66
N SER A 677 -12.57 -1.38 17.19
CA SER A 677 -11.61 -1.62 16.10
C SER A 677 -12.11 -1.08 14.76
N ALA A 678 -11.20 -0.72 13.87
CA ALA A 678 -11.54 -0.31 12.52
C ALA A 678 -12.36 -1.38 11.78
N THR A 679 -11.93 -2.65 11.85
CA THR A 679 -12.65 -3.75 11.22
C THR A 679 -14.07 -3.92 11.79
N GLY A 680 -14.24 -3.81 13.11
CA GLY A 680 -15.55 -3.88 13.75
C GLY A 680 -16.48 -2.75 13.31
N ARG A 681 -15.99 -1.52 13.31
CA ARG A 681 -16.76 -0.35 12.92
C ARG A 681 -17.16 -0.38 11.43
N PHE A 682 -16.25 -0.80 10.53
CA PHE A 682 -16.59 -1.01 9.13
C PHE A 682 -17.67 -2.09 8.96
N THR A 683 -17.52 -3.20 9.66
CA THR A 683 -18.51 -4.28 9.63
C THR A 683 -19.88 -3.78 10.10
N ASN A 684 -19.94 -3.05 11.21
CA ASN A 684 -21.19 -2.51 11.74
C ASN A 684 -21.83 -1.51 10.75
N ALA A 685 -21.04 -0.60 10.16
CA ALA A 685 -21.56 0.34 9.17
C ALA A 685 -22.17 -0.36 7.94
N ILE A 686 -21.58 -1.46 7.49
CA ILE A 686 -22.11 -2.25 6.38
C ILE A 686 -23.37 -3.01 6.80
N LEU A 687 -23.38 -3.59 8.01
CA LEU A 687 -24.54 -4.29 8.56
C LEU A 687 -25.74 -3.36 8.76
N ASP A 688 -25.51 -2.10 9.15
CA ASP A 688 -26.55 -1.09 9.27
C ASP A 688 -27.21 -0.81 7.91
N ILE A 689 -26.44 -0.75 6.82
CA ILE A 689 -26.98 -0.58 5.47
C ILE A 689 -27.84 -1.77 5.06
N VAL A 690 -27.43 -2.99 5.41
CA VAL A 690 -28.16 -4.23 5.08
C VAL A 690 -29.37 -4.45 6.01
N GLY A 691 -29.39 -3.79 7.19
CA GLY A 691 -30.40 -4.02 8.23
C GLY A 691 -30.23 -5.35 8.98
N ALA A 692 -29.00 -5.85 9.10
CA ALA A 692 -28.66 -7.10 9.77
C ALA A 692 -27.88 -6.86 11.06
N LYS A 693 -27.95 -7.84 12.00
CA LYS A 693 -27.26 -7.73 13.29
C LYS A 693 -25.88 -8.38 13.29
N ALA A 694 -25.66 -9.36 12.44
CA ALA A 694 -24.40 -10.06 12.39
C ALA A 694 -24.06 -10.49 10.95
N PRO A 695 -22.77 -10.61 10.58
CA PRO A 695 -22.37 -11.05 9.24
C PRO A 695 -22.93 -12.44 8.85
N MET A 696 -23.15 -13.30 9.84
CA MET A 696 -23.71 -14.64 9.60
C MET A 696 -25.19 -14.64 9.16
N ASP A 697 -25.88 -13.52 9.38
CA ASP A 697 -27.30 -13.36 9.03
C ASP A 697 -27.48 -12.83 7.60
N VAL A 698 -26.38 -12.55 6.89
CA VAL A 698 -26.39 -11.92 5.57
C VAL A 698 -25.77 -12.84 4.54
N ASN A 699 -26.35 -12.85 3.34
CA ASN A 699 -25.70 -13.47 2.18
C ASN A 699 -24.40 -12.71 1.84
N ALA A 700 -23.34 -13.46 1.52
CA ALA A 700 -22.01 -12.89 1.24
C ALA A 700 -22.03 -11.86 0.09
N ASP A 701 -22.80 -12.13 -0.98
CA ASP A 701 -22.87 -11.21 -2.12
C ASP A 701 -23.57 -9.90 -1.73
N VAL A 702 -24.64 -9.98 -0.93
CA VAL A 702 -25.34 -8.78 -0.43
C VAL A 702 -24.44 -7.96 0.47
N PHE A 703 -23.71 -8.60 1.39
CA PHE A 703 -22.76 -7.88 2.25
C PHE A 703 -21.66 -7.19 1.43
N ASN A 704 -21.08 -7.91 0.47
CA ASN A 704 -19.98 -7.39 -0.35
C ASN A 704 -20.41 -6.21 -1.22
N LEU A 705 -21.59 -6.29 -1.85
CA LEU A 705 -22.15 -5.17 -2.63
C LEU A 705 -22.46 -3.96 -1.76
N SER A 706 -23.01 -4.19 -0.56
CA SER A 706 -23.27 -3.11 0.40
C SER A 706 -21.99 -2.46 0.91
N ALA A 707 -20.92 -3.24 1.10
CA ALA A 707 -19.59 -2.72 1.42
C ALA A 707 -19.06 -1.80 0.32
N GLU A 708 -19.18 -2.20 -0.96
CA GLU A 708 -18.77 -1.37 -2.09
C GLU A 708 -19.59 -0.08 -2.18
N THR A 709 -20.89 -0.16 -1.92
CA THR A 709 -21.75 1.03 -1.85
C THR A 709 -21.31 1.98 -0.74
N TYR A 710 -21.02 1.45 0.45
CA TYR A 710 -20.50 2.22 1.59
C TYR A 710 -19.18 2.93 1.24
N TYR A 711 -18.25 2.25 0.61
CA TYR A 711 -16.96 2.83 0.22
C TYR A 711 -17.11 3.96 -0.81
N ARG A 712 -18.02 3.79 -1.77
CA ARG A 712 -18.30 4.78 -2.83
C ARG A 712 -19.09 5.99 -2.33
N SER A 713 -19.90 5.85 -1.27
CA SER A 713 -20.78 6.90 -0.75
C SER A 713 -20.29 7.47 0.59
N ASP A 714 -20.66 6.81 1.68
CA ASP A 714 -20.54 7.36 3.04
C ASP A 714 -19.08 7.53 3.47
N LEU A 715 -18.22 6.54 3.21
CA LEU A 715 -16.82 6.64 3.53
C LEU A 715 -16.12 7.73 2.70
N LYS A 716 -16.39 7.78 1.39
CA LYS A 716 -15.89 8.84 0.50
C LYS A 716 -16.28 10.21 1.01
N ARG A 717 -17.56 10.38 1.36
CA ARG A 717 -18.12 11.64 1.88
C ARG A 717 -17.46 12.04 3.20
N SER A 718 -17.26 11.08 4.11
CA SER A 718 -16.57 11.30 5.39
C SER A 718 -15.15 11.81 5.19
N HIS A 719 -14.37 11.17 4.32
CA HIS A 719 -12.99 11.59 4.06
C HIS A 719 -12.90 12.95 3.36
N ILE A 720 -13.84 13.28 2.46
CA ILE A 720 -13.93 14.62 1.87
C ILE A 720 -14.20 15.67 2.96
N LEU A 721 -15.11 15.38 3.89
CA LEU A 721 -15.42 16.27 5.01
C LEU A 721 -14.22 16.48 5.93
N GLU A 722 -13.47 15.42 6.24
CA GLU A 722 -12.21 15.52 6.99
C GLU A 722 -11.20 16.43 6.27
N GLY A 723 -10.99 16.22 4.97
CA GLY A 723 -10.10 17.05 4.16
C GLY A 723 -10.50 18.53 4.16
N LEU A 724 -11.80 18.83 4.05
CA LEU A 724 -12.34 20.19 4.14
C LEU A 724 -12.12 20.81 5.54
N ASN A 725 -12.28 20.01 6.61
CA ASN A 725 -12.04 20.48 7.96
C ASN A 725 -10.57 20.79 8.21
N PHE A 726 -9.67 19.95 7.74
CA PHE A 726 -8.22 20.20 7.84
C PHE A 726 -7.78 21.39 6.99
N LEU A 727 -8.34 21.57 5.80
CA LEU A 727 -8.10 22.77 5.00
C LEU A 727 -8.53 24.04 5.75
N ARG A 728 -9.69 24.01 6.39
CA ARG A 728 -10.18 25.14 7.22
C ARG A 728 -9.27 25.41 8.40
N GLU A 729 -8.82 24.36 9.08
CA GLU A 729 -7.88 24.47 10.21
C GLU A 729 -6.56 25.14 9.77
N ASP A 730 -5.98 24.71 8.66
CA ASP A 730 -4.72 25.29 8.15
C ASP A 730 -4.88 26.75 7.74
N LEU A 731 -5.92 27.09 7.00
CA LEU A 731 -6.20 28.47 6.60
C LEU A 731 -6.48 29.37 7.81
N PHE A 732 -7.13 28.83 8.85
CA PHE A 732 -7.32 29.56 10.10
C PHE A 732 -6.00 29.84 10.82
N LEU A 733 -5.09 28.88 10.85
CA LEU A 733 -3.78 29.04 11.46
C LEU A 733 -2.94 30.07 10.69
N LEU A 734 -2.96 30.04 9.36
CA LEU A 734 -2.29 31.02 8.50
C LEU A 734 -2.82 32.43 8.70
N ASP A 735 -4.13 32.59 8.83
CA ASP A 735 -4.78 33.89 9.08
C ASP A 735 -4.41 34.44 10.47
N ARG A 736 -4.49 33.59 11.49
CA ARG A 736 -4.19 33.96 12.88
C ARG A 736 -2.72 34.28 13.12
N SER A 737 -1.80 33.59 12.43
CA SER A 737 -0.36 33.89 12.50
C SER A 737 0.04 35.17 11.77
N GLY A 738 -0.85 35.76 10.98
CA GLY A 738 -0.59 36.91 10.13
C GLY A 738 0.23 36.55 8.86
N GLU A 739 0.52 35.29 8.61
CA GLU A 739 1.29 34.88 7.45
C GLU A 739 0.54 35.12 6.13
N ILE A 740 -0.80 35.10 6.15
CA ILE A 740 -1.62 35.47 5.00
C ILE A 740 -1.34 36.91 4.53
N LEU A 741 -0.89 37.79 5.42
CA LEU A 741 -0.53 39.17 5.08
C LEU A 741 0.87 39.31 4.46
N ASN A 742 1.66 38.24 4.47
CA ASN A 742 2.95 38.18 3.79
C ASN A 742 2.71 38.28 2.28
N GLU A 743 3.53 39.11 1.59
CA GLU A 743 3.33 39.46 0.17
C GLU A 743 3.06 38.25 -0.73
N ASN A 744 3.84 37.15 -0.57
CA ASN A 744 3.69 35.94 -1.37
C ASN A 744 2.37 35.19 -1.13
N TYR A 745 1.88 35.12 0.11
CA TYR A 745 0.63 34.44 0.45
C TYR A 745 -0.59 35.32 0.15
N SER A 746 -0.46 36.62 0.43
CA SER A 746 -1.52 37.59 0.16
C SER A 746 -1.94 37.61 -1.31
N GLU A 747 -0.97 37.68 -2.24
CA GLU A 747 -1.25 37.62 -3.67
C GLU A 747 -2.01 36.34 -4.05
N ALA A 748 -1.57 35.19 -3.57
CA ALA A 748 -2.18 33.90 -3.91
C ALA A 748 -3.59 33.73 -3.30
N VAL A 749 -3.79 34.19 -2.04
CA VAL A 749 -5.11 34.14 -1.37
C VAL A 749 -6.10 35.08 -2.02
N VAL A 750 -5.69 36.33 -2.36
CA VAL A 750 -6.53 37.28 -3.10
C VAL A 750 -6.91 36.71 -4.46
N TYR A 751 -5.96 36.12 -5.18
CA TYR A 751 -6.22 35.44 -6.45
C TYR A 751 -7.26 34.33 -6.32
N ALA A 752 -7.12 33.44 -5.30
CA ALA A 752 -8.03 32.32 -5.08
C ALA A 752 -9.43 32.78 -4.63
N LEU A 753 -9.52 33.78 -3.76
CA LEU A 753 -10.78 34.20 -3.16
C LEU A 753 -11.51 35.33 -3.92
N LYS A 754 -10.82 36.10 -4.74
CA LYS A 754 -11.40 37.24 -5.52
C LYS A 754 -12.22 38.19 -4.65
N ASP A 755 -11.64 38.66 -3.55
CA ASP A 755 -12.24 39.58 -2.57
C ASP A 755 -13.44 39.02 -1.77
N ARG A 756 -13.69 37.70 -1.83
CA ARG A 756 -14.70 37.05 -1.01
C ARG A 756 -14.18 36.76 0.40
N GLU A 757 -15.07 36.83 1.36
CA GLU A 757 -14.76 36.40 2.74
C GLU A 757 -14.47 34.92 2.78
N MET A 758 -13.26 34.54 3.23
CA MET A 758 -12.73 33.17 3.19
C MET A 758 -13.67 32.15 3.86
N TRP A 759 -14.22 32.52 5.02
CA TRP A 759 -15.04 31.59 5.80
C TRP A 759 -16.40 31.32 5.17
N LYS A 760 -17.00 32.34 4.58
CA LYS A 760 -18.25 32.17 3.82
C LYS A 760 -18.03 31.36 2.56
N PHE A 761 -16.93 31.63 1.88
CA PHE A 761 -16.53 30.85 0.71
C PHE A 761 -16.33 29.36 1.06
N LEU A 762 -15.50 29.03 2.08
CA LEU A 762 -15.21 27.65 2.47
C LEU A 762 -16.46 26.90 2.95
N LYS A 763 -17.40 27.59 3.61
CA LYS A 763 -18.66 26.95 4.02
C LYS A 763 -19.51 26.58 2.82
N GLY A 764 -19.78 27.53 1.92
CA GLY A 764 -20.59 27.28 0.72
C GLY A 764 -19.94 26.28 -0.24
N ALA A 765 -18.65 26.44 -0.52
CA ALA A 765 -17.91 25.53 -1.38
C ALA A 765 -17.85 24.10 -0.79
N GLY A 766 -17.69 23.95 0.53
CA GLY A 766 -17.71 22.65 1.19
C GLY A 766 -19.04 21.92 1.03
N ASP A 767 -20.16 22.62 1.20
CA ASP A 767 -21.50 22.05 0.98
C ASP A 767 -21.70 21.63 -0.49
N ASP A 768 -21.19 22.43 -1.43
CA ASP A 768 -21.29 22.13 -2.87
C ASP A 768 -20.43 20.93 -3.26
N VAL A 769 -19.23 20.77 -2.68
CA VAL A 769 -18.36 19.58 -2.88
C VAL A 769 -19.04 18.32 -2.36
N LEU A 770 -19.56 18.36 -1.12
CA LEU A 770 -20.22 17.22 -0.50
C LEU A 770 -21.49 16.76 -1.24
N ASN A 771 -22.14 17.66 -1.98
CA ASN A 771 -23.32 17.39 -2.80
C ASN A 771 -23.01 17.26 -4.29
N GLU A 772 -21.74 17.28 -4.68
CA GLU A 772 -21.23 17.19 -6.06
C GLU A 772 -21.81 18.27 -7.01
N ARG A 773 -22.18 19.45 -6.46
CA ARG A 773 -22.77 20.57 -7.20
C ARG A 773 -21.79 21.73 -7.45
N ILE A 774 -20.55 21.56 -7.00
CA ILE A 774 -19.52 22.58 -7.09
C ILE A 774 -19.29 23.05 -8.53
N SER A 775 -19.20 24.36 -8.76
CA SER A 775 -18.89 24.92 -10.07
C SER A 775 -17.42 24.72 -10.46
N LEU A 776 -17.11 24.77 -11.77
CA LEU A 776 -15.74 24.63 -12.27
C LEU A 776 -14.80 25.69 -11.66
N ASN A 777 -15.26 26.95 -11.54
CA ASN A 777 -14.47 28.03 -10.97
C ASN A 777 -14.24 27.82 -9.47
N THR A 778 -15.28 27.47 -8.72
CA THR A 778 -15.15 27.20 -7.28
C THR A 778 -14.23 26.01 -7.02
N THR A 779 -14.23 25.00 -7.92
CA THR A 779 -13.30 23.86 -7.82
C THR A 779 -11.86 24.31 -7.97
N LYS A 780 -11.55 25.19 -8.96
CA LYS A 780 -10.21 25.78 -9.11
C LYS A 780 -9.78 26.54 -7.87
N GLU A 781 -10.63 27.40 -7.37
CA GLU A 781 -10.37 28.23 -6.20
C GLU A 781 -10.06 27.38 -4.94
N LEU A 782 -10.78 26.27 -4.73
CA LEU A 782 -10.44 25.32 -3.66
C LEU A 782 -9.12 24.61 -3.90
N ILE A 783 -8.81 24.23 -5.14
CA ILE A 783 -7.51 23.63 -5.50
C ILE A 783 -6.39 24.62 -5.19
N ASP A 784 -6.55 25.89 -5.56
CA ASP A 784 -5.56 26.94 -5.27
C ASP A 784 -5.33 27.11 -3.76
N LEU A 785 -6.40 27.11 -2.94
CA LEU A 785 -6.28 27.16 -1.49
C LEU A 785 -5.55 25.95 -0.89
N ILE A 786 -5.79 24.75 -1.43
CA ILE A 786 -5.06 23.55 -0.99
C ILE A 786 -3.58 23.68 -1.37
N ILE A 787 -3.26 24.16 -2.57
CA ILE A 787 -1.88 24.40 -3.01
C ILE A 787 -1.16 25.38 -2.09
N ILE A 788 -1.84 26.44 -1.65
CA ILE A 788 -1.31 27.42 -0.68
C ILE A 788 -0.95 26.74 0.64
N THR A 789 -1.84 25.93 1.20
CA THR A 789 -1.57 25.24 2.48
C THR A 789 -0.47 24.18 2.35
N ILE A 790 -0.40 23.47 1.23
CA ILE A 790 0.68 22.52 0.97
C ILE A 790 2.03 23.26 0.82
N HIS A 791 2.03 24.41 0.12
CA HIS A 791 3.25 25.23 0.03
C HIS A 791 3.75 25.67 1.40
N HIS A 792 2.85 26.10 2.28
CA HIS A 792 3.20 26.47 3.65
C HIS A 792 3.81 25.29 4.41
N ASP A 793 3.20 24.11 4.36
CA ASP A 793 3.74 22.91 5.01
C ASP A 793 5.13 22.55 4.48
N GLU A 794 5.38 22.72 3.18
CA GLU A 794 6.70 22.53 2.56
C GLU A 794 7.75 23.53 3.11
N GLN A 795 7.39 24.81 3.24
CA GLN A 795 8.27 25.83 3.78
C GLN A 795 8.61 25.56 5.25
N GLU A 796 7.63 25.19 6.06
CA GLU A 796 7.84 24.82 7.46
C GLU A 796 8.74 23.58 7.60
N THR A 797 8.53 22.57 6.76
CA THR A 797 9.40 21.40 6.67
C THR A 797 10.84 21.80 6.35
N ALA A 798 11.04 22.64 5.34
CA ALA A 798 12.36 23.12 4.95
C ALA A 798 13.06 23.93 6.07
N LYS A 799 12.33 24.79 6.77
CA LYS A 799 12.85 25.55 7.92
C LYS A 799 13.29 24.62 9.06
N THR A 800 12.51 23.60 9.34
CA THR A 800 12.79 22.64 10.43
C THR A 800 14.02 21.77 10.11
N LEU A 801 14.12 21.26 8.90
CA LEU A 801 15.27 20.46 8.46
C LEU A 801 16.58 21.27 8.45
N ARG A 802 16.54 22.57 8.11
CA ARG A 802 17.73 23.46 8.18
C ARG A 802 18.19 23.75 9.60
N ARG A 803 17.32 23.70 10.58
CA ARG A 803 17.66 23.94 12.01
C ARG A 803 18.33 22.74 12.67
N THR A 804 18.33 21.59 12.04
CA THR A 804 18.97 20.36 12.55
C THR A 804 20.48 20.43 12.23
N PRO A 805 21.41 20.34 13.19
CA PRO A 805 22.86 20.61 13.02
C PRO A 805 23.56 19.80 11.92
N ALA A 806 23.01 18.69 11.48
CA ALA A 806 23.55 17.85 10.41
C ALA A 806 23.44 18.47 9.00
N HIS A 807 22.71 19.56 8.82
CA HIS A 807 22.38 20.14 7.51
C HIS A 807 23.06 21.47 7.17
N GLU A 808 23.90 22.03 8.02
CA GLU A 808 24.56 23.34 7.74
C GLU A 808 25.44 23.31 6.47
N ASN A 809 25.84 22.16 5.94
CA ASN A 809 26.77 22.07 4.82
C ASN A 809 26.30 21.38 3.54
N ASN A 810 25.11 20.79 3.51
CA ASN A 810 24.59 20.13 2.30
C ASN A 810 23.06 20.17 2.25
N THR A 811 22.50 21.31 1.87
CA THR A 811 21.10 21.36 1.44
C THR A 811 21.05 20.87 -0.01
N PRO A 812 20.57 19.65 -0.30
CA PRO A 812 20.18 19.35 -1.67
C PRO A 812 19.01 20.28 -2.01
N PRO A 813 18.91 20.75 -3.25
CA PRO A 813 17.77 21.53 -3.67
C PRO A 813 16.52 20.70 -3.38
N ILE A 814 15.66 21.21 -2.51
CA ILE A 814 14.32 20.68 -2.32
C ILE A 814 13.67 20.76 -3.69
N CYS A 815 13.47 19.61 -4.32
CA CYS A 815 12.87 19.48 -5.64
C CYS A 815 13.68 20.06 -6.82
N GLY A 816 14.84 19.51 -7.11
CA GLY A 816 15.42 19.54 -8.45
C GLY A 816 15.18 18.18 -9.12
N LYS A 817 14.78 18.18 -10.39
CA LYS A 817 14.54 17.05 -11.29
C LYS A 817 14.83 15.67 -10.69
N ARG A 818 13.77 14.94 -10.32
CA ARG A 818 13.87 13.59 -9.72
C ARG A 818 14.38 12.62 -10.77
N ASN A 819 15.63 12.23 -10.68
CA ASN A 819 16.09 10.99 -11.31
C ASN A 819 15.74 9.85 -10.36
N TRP A 820 14.67 9.16 -10.64
CA TRP A 820 14.26 7.92 -9.97
C TRP A 820 15.13 6.72 -10.34
N GLU A 821 16.08 6.94 -11.24
CA GLU A 821 17.09 5.97 -11.60
C GLU A 821 18.25 6.04 -10.61
N ASN A 822 18.51 4.95 -9.90
CA ASN A 822 19.83 4.74 -9.34
C ASN A 822 20.85 4.77 -10.49
N GLN A 823 22.08 5.20 -10.22
CA GLN A 823 23.19 5.19 -11.17
C GLN A 823 23.42 3.81 -11.82
N ASP A 824 22.83 2.74 -11.28
CA ASP A 824 22.88 1.36 -11.77
C ASP A 824 21.65 0.95 -12.59
N GLY A 825 20.76 1.87 -12.98
CA GLY A 825 19.54 1.55 -13.77
C GLY A 825 18.52 0.69 -13.02
N ARG A 826 18.58 0.62 -11.70
CA ARG A 826 17.67 -0.18 -10.86
C ARG A 826 16.51 0.69 -10.41
N ALA A 827 15.36 0.50 -11.04
CA ALA A 827 14.12 1.11 -10.59
C ALA A 827 13.62 0.42 -9.33
N TYR A 828 13.36 1.20 -8.28
CA TYR A 828 12.72 0.73 -7.06
C TYR A 828 11.21 0.99 -7.13
N TRP A 829 10.50 0.08 -7.81
CA TRP A 829 9.05 -0.01 -7.72
C TRP A 829 8.65 -1.48 -7.59
N GLY A 830 8.07 -1.86 -6.49
CA GLY A 830 7.33 -3.09 -6.30
C GLY A 830 5.96 -2.74 -5.76
#